data_cdc2609f99fb0c83b1c7b31977f24d01
#
_entry.id   cdc2609f99fb0c83b1c7b31977f24d01
#
_cell.length_a   1.000
_cell.length_b   1.000
_cell.length_c   1.000
_cell.angle_alpha   90.00
_cell.angle_beta   90.00
_cell.angle_gamma   90.00
#
_symmetry.space_group_name_H-M   'P 1'
#
loop_
_entity.id
_entity.type
_entity.pdbx_description
1 polymer ?
#
loop_
_entity_poly.entity_id
_entity_poly.type
_entity_poly.pdbx_seq_one_letter_code
_entity_poly.pdbx_strand_id
1 'polypeptide(L)'
;MRRPDGRLVQELIFTDGGGTNAVAFRTDAPVLGLGEGANQFDRRGQFYRMINGQIAPFLATHGATIPVPFLIGTDSWALFAYQPWGEFDLRGGQGRFLPGKESAGKVPLDLFVIAVAEPADALAEFIRLTGRPAMPPKWVMGYIQSHRTLLGPDDALNIARTFREKQLPCDALIYLGTGYCTNGWKVVNGTIDFNTNAFPHPAEQIKALQSEHFKVILHVNQAPRNLFGSTVSPIKRSSRRESALTSSSEGVSGLTSAATRLFDRGPYLTPAERRNLRPGQVGADEDFNSPLHIRNYWAWHRPLFALGVDGWWPDDGDELPIEARIARHLTYYEGSLLERPNERPWSLHRNGYAGVARYGGWIWSGDTQSRWATLAAHVPVGVNYSLSLTPFWGTDIAGFVPTDDLTGELYVRWFEFAAFNPLFRSHGRTWHLRLPWGWNAGESGPLETNWRPDPNELHNAEVEPICKKYLELRYRLLPYNYTLMREACDTGLPPMRALWLHYSKDPEAVKLGDEYLWGRDLLVAPVVEKGAKSRRVYLPEGTWFDWWTGEKLSGKRWVERAVDLATMPLYVRAGAIIPLDPVRQFTAQPVNEPTTLWIHTGADGAFTLYDDDGQSLGYRDGSDAKTVWIRFRWDDSARKLTIEPDQRMKKWPGGARTFSVKLANWKSEPTEVEFRGKRMTVKL
;
A
#
# COMPACT_ATOMS: atom_id res chain seq x y z
N MET A 1 -26.59 -13.73 15.02
CA MET A 1 -25.74 -14.81 14.49
C MET A 1 -25.17 -15.60 15.68
N ARG A 2 -25.22 -16.92 15.59
CA ARG A 2 -24.66 -17.81 16.63
C ARG A 2 -23.68 -18.80 16.02
N ARG A 3 -22.70 -19.25 16.80
CA ARG A 3 -21.83 -20.37 16.43
C ARG A 3 -22.59 -21.72 16.56
N PRO A 4 -22.09 -22.81 15.99
CA PRO A 4 -22.70 -24.14 16.13
C PRO A 4 -22.83 -24.59 17.56
N ASP A 5 -21.97 -24.13 18.46
CA ASP A 5 -22.02 -24.39 19.92
C ASP A 5 -23.10 -23.56 20.67
N GLY A 6 -23.89 -22.78 19.93
CA GLY A 6 -24.93 -21.90 20.46
C GLY A 6 -24.45 -20.53 20.96
N ARG A 7 -23.16 -20.27 21.05
CA ARG A 7 -22.59 -18.99 21.48
C ARG A 7 -23.01 -17.84 20.55
N LEU A 8 -23.57 -16.78 21.12
CA LEU A 8 -23.89 -15.56 20.38
C LEU A 8 -22.61 -14.89 19.92
N VAL A 9 -22.51 -14.63 18.61
CA VAL A 9 -21.39 -13.93 17.98
C VAL A 9 -21.73 -12.45 17.77
N GLN A 10 -22.85 -12.18 17.11
CA GLN A 10 -23.33 -10.82 16.87
C GLN A 10 -24.86 -10.80 16.77
N GLU A 11 -25.46 -9.74 17.26
CA GLU A 11 -26.88 -9.46 17.15
C GLU A 11 -27.07 -8.16 16.35
N LEU A 12 -27.88 -8.23 15.31
CA LEU A 12 -28.30 -7.07 14.54
C LEU A 12 -29.72 -6.71 14.91
N ILE A 13 -29.93 -5.46 15.29
CA ILE A 13 -31.24 -4.91 15.63
C ILE A 13 -31.58 -3.85 14.58
N PHE A 14 -32.59 -4.14 13.80
CA PHE A 14 -33.11 -3.18 12.81
C PHE A 14 -34.11 -2.26 13.50
N THR A 15 -33.84 -0.95 13.41
CA THR A 15 -34.74 0.07 13.95
C THR A 15 -35.33 0.86 12.81
N ASP A 16 -36.65 0.90 12.73
CA ASP A 16 -37.38 1.79 11.82
C ASP A 16 -37.41 3.19 12.45
N GLY A 17 -36.59 4.09 11.96
CA GLY A 17 -36.47 5.46 12.45
C GLY A 17 -37.03 6.48 11.48
N GLY A 18 -38.32 6.43 11.15
CA GLY A 18 -38.97 7.49 10.37
C GLY A 18 -38.38 7.74 8.98
N GLY A 19 -38.08 6.66 8.23
CA GLY A 19 -37.57 6.71 6.86
C GLY A 19 -36.09 6.38 6.67
N THR A 20 -35.33 6.07 7.73
CA THR A 20 -33.97 5.56 7.67
C THR A 20 -33.83 4.31 8.54
N ASN A 21 -33.71 3.16 7.90
CA ASN A 21 -33.48 1.90 8.60
C ASN A 21 -32.07 1.89 9.18
N ALA A 22 -31.92 2.15 10.47
CA ALA A 22 -30.67 2.01 11.18
C ALA A 22 -30.47 0.54 11.61
N VAL A 23 -29.20 0.10 11.62
CA VAL A 23 -28.83 -1.22 12.14
C VAL A 23 -27.93 -1.04 13.34
N ALA A 24 -28.38 -1.51 14.49
CA ALA A 24 -27.57 -1.54 15.71
C ALA A 24 -26.90 -2.91 15.86
N PHE A 25 -25.70 -2.91 16.45
CA PHE A 25 -24.88 -4.09 16.68
C PHE A 25 -24.02 -3.93 17.95
N ARG A 26 -23.59 -5.04 18.52
CA ARG A 26 -22.78 -5.02 19.75
C ARG A 26 -21.33 -4.61 19.48
N THR A 27 -20.77 -3.85 20.42
CA THR A 27 -19.36 -3.37 20.38
C THR A 27 -18.68 -3.56 21.74
N ASP A 28 -18.78 -4.76 22.32
CA ASP A 28 -18.29 -5.06 23.68
C ASP A 28 -16.75 -5.04 23.77
N ALA A 29 -16.08 -5.44 22.68
CA ALA A 29 -14.62 -5.47 22.54
C ALA A 29 -14.14 -4.38 21.58
N PRO A 30 -12.83 -4.12 21.47
CA PRO A 30 -12.28 -3.21 20.47
C PRO A 30 -12.78 -3.52 19.06
N VAL A 31 -13.06 -2.48 18.30
CA VAL A 31 -13.57 -2.56 16.94
C VAL A 31 -12.58 -1.90 16.00
N LEU A 32 -12.13 -2.64 14.99
CA LEU A 32 -11.10 -2.24 14.02
C LEU A 32 -11.72 -2.07 12.63
N GLY A 33 -10.93 -1.54 11.69
CA GLY A 33 -11.34 -1.42 10.30
C GLY A 33 -11.79 -0.01 9.93
N LEU A 34 -12.85 0.10 9.11
CA LEU A 34 -13.41 1.33 8.51
C LEU A 34 -12.46 2.06 7.54
N GLY A 35 -11.42 1.41 7.06
CA GLY A 35 -10.50 2.02 6.09
C GLY A 35 -9.69 3.17 6.67
N GLU A 36 -9.40 4.14 5.82
CA GLU A 36 -8.71 5.37 6.17
C GLU A 36 -9.71 6.44 6.61
N GLY A 37 -9.35 7.26 7.58
CA GLY A 37 -10.19 8.41 7.97
C GLY A 37 -10.36 8.63 9.45
N ALA A 38 -9.60 7.94 10.32
CA ALA A 38 -9.60 8.18 11.76
C ALA A 38 -8.22 7.91 12.36
N ASN A 39 -7.86 8.70 13.39
CA ASN A 39 -6.54 8.63 14.01
C ASN A 39 -6.39 7.50 15.01
N GLN A 40 -7.49 7.06 15.62
CA GLN A 40 -7.43 6.04 16.67
C GLN A 40 -7.47 4.64 16.10
N PHE A 41 -6.85 3.72 16.81
CA PHE A 41 -6.84 2.31 16.47
C PHE A 41 -8.18 1.63 16.74
N ASP A 42 -8.67 1.69 17.99
CA ASP A 42 -10.01 1.22 18.35
C ASP A 42 -11.05 2.25 17.87
N ARG A 43 -11.96 1.84 17.03
CA ARG A 43 -12.96 2.70 16.41
C ARG A 43 -14.09 3.11 17.34
N ARG A 44 -14.22 2.51 18.52
CA ARG A 44 -15.24 2.89 19.50
C ARG A 44 -15.05 4.30 20.04
N GLY A 45 -16.11 4.89 20.51
CA GLY A 45 -16.13 6.24 21.08
C GLY A 45 -16.25 7.35 20.05
N GLN A 46 -16.38 7.06 18.78
CA GLN A 46 -16.38 8.04 17.69
C GLN A 46 -17.54 7.84 16.71
N PHE A 47 -17.72 8.87 15.89
CA PHE A 47 -18.69 8.90 14.80
C PHE A 47 -17.95 8.99 13.46
N TYR A 48 -18.27 8.13 12.52
CA TYR A 48 -17.60 8.04 11.22
C TYR A 48 -18.57 8.23 10.08
N ARG A 49 -18.28 9.19 9.22
CA ARG A 49 -18.94 9.35 7.93
C ARG A 49 -18.15 8.61 6.86
N MET A 50 -18.82 7.81 6.06
CA MET A 50 -18.22 7.10 4.93
C MET A 50 -18.08 8.05 3.72
N ILE A 51 -17.36 9.14 3.91
CA ILE A 51 -17.09 10.17 2.88
C ILE A 51 -15.65 10.00 2.42
N ASN A 52 -15.46 9.82 1.11
CA ASN A 52 -14.14 9.81 0.51
C ASN A 52 -13.69 11.23 0.19
N GLY A 53 -12.39 11.46 0.25
CA GLY A 53 -11.77 12.66 -0.29
C GLY A 53 -11.01 13.52 0.71
N GLN A 54 -10.43 14.55 0.14
CA GLN A 54 -9.74 15.62 0.86
C GLN A 54 -10.76 16.61 1.40
N ILE A 55 -11.07 16.53 2.67
CA ILE A 55 -11.98 17.48 3.31
C ILE A 55 -11.13 18.51 4.06
N ALA A 56 -11.03 19.73 3.53
CA ALA A 56 -10.48 20.83 4.32
C ALA A 56 -11.35 21.04 5.57
N PRO A 57 -10.82 21.13 6.78
CA PRO A 57 -9.45 21.38 7.23
C PRO A 57 -8.65 20.10 7.60
N PHE A 58 -8.96 18.95 7.08
CA PHE A 58 -8.41 17.66 7.48
C PHE A 58 -7.00 17.36 6.92
N LEU A 59 -6.38 18.28 6.21
CA LEU A 59 -4.98 18.18 5.78
C LEU A 59 -3.97 18.04 6.92
N ALA A 60 -4.41 18.10 8.18
CA ALA A 60 -3.52 17.95 9.33
C ALA A 60 -3.01 16.51 9.45
N THR A 61 -3.88 15.57 9.76
CA THR A 61 -3.54 14.16 10.00
C THR A 61 -4.04 13.22 8.92
N HIS A 62 -5.07 13.63 8.18
CA HIS A 62 -5.62 12.90 7.03
C HIS A 62 -5.66 13.82 5.82
N GLY A 63 -4.87 13.55 4.82
CA GLY A 63 -4.92 14.29 3.57
C GLY A 63 -6.00 13.80 2.63
N ALA A 64 -6.33 12.53 2.70
CA ALA A 64 -7.46 11.92 2.03
C ALA A 64 -8.11 10.90 2.97
N THR A 65 -9.40 10.69 2.80
CA THR A 65 -10.13 9.64 3.51
C THR A 65 -10.68 8.66 2.50
N ILE A 66 -10.36 7.39 2.68
CA ILE A 66 -10.92 6.29 1.88
C ILE A 66 -11.59 5.33 2.84
N PRO A 67 -12.81 5.65 3.27
CA PRO A 67 -13.54 4.82 4.19
C PRO A 67 -14.02 3.55 3.50
N VAL A 68 -13.93 2.45 4.22
CA VAL A 68 -14.47 1.15 3.81
C VAL A 68 -15.43 0.69 4.88
N PRO A 69 -16.71 0.46 4.57
CA PRO A 69 -17.71 0.09 5.56
C PRO A 69 -17.56 -1.37 6.02
N PHE A 70 -16.37 -1.71 6.47
CA PHE A 70 -15.98 -3.02 6.97
C PHE A 70 -15.42 -2.87 8.38
N LEU A 71 -16.13 -3.43 9.35
CA LEU A 71 -15.78 -3.46 10.76
C LEU A 71 -15.38 -4.87 11.18
N ILE A 72 -14.43 -4.93 12.11
CA ILE A 72 -13.97 -6.17 12.73
C ILE A 72 -14.07 -6.00 14.24
N GLY A 73 -14.96 -6.75 14.89
CA GLY A 73 -14.97 -6.89 16.34
C GLY A 73 -13.93 -7.92 16.76
N THR A 74 -13.03 -7.52 17.65
CA THR A 74 -11.94 -8.39 18.12
C THR A 74 -12.43 -9.60 18.92
N ASP A 75 -13.71 -9.64 19.26
CA ASP A 75 -14.44 -10.72 19.93
C ASP A 75 -15.15 -11.69 18.97
N SER A 76 -14.63 -11.83 17.76
CA SER A 76 -14.97 -12.91 16.81
C SER A 76 -16.10 -12.63 15.82
N TRP A 77 -16.27 -11.41 15.38
CA TRP A 77 -17.19 -11.05 14.30
C TRP A 77 -16.60 -10.05 13.34
N ALA A 78 -17.14 -9.97 12.13
CA ALA A 78 -16.95 -8.85 11.24
C ALA A 78 -18.27 -8.48 10.55
N LEU A 79 -18.39 -7.22 10.15
CA LEU A 79 -19.57 -6.66 9.50
C LEU A 79 -19.13 -5.84 8.29
N PHE A 80 -19.63 -6.20 7.12
CA PHE A 80 -19.47 -5.40 5.90
C PHE A 80 -20.84 -4.85 5.48
N ALA A 81 -20.99 -3.53 5.51
CA ALA A 81 -22.16 -2.85 4.99
C ALA A 81 -21.91 -2.47 3.53
N TYR A 82 -22.43 -3.26 2.59
CA TYR A 82 -22.29 -2.97 1.16
C TYR A 82 -23.23 -1.84 0.75
N GLN A 83 -22.86 -0.63 1.15
CA GLN A 83 -23.61 0.60 0.89
C GLN A 83 -22.66 1.70 0.39
N PRO A 84 -23.06 2.47 -0.64
CA PRO A 84 -22.24 3.54 -1.18
C PRO A 84 -21.98 4.66 -0.16
N TRP A 85 -22.96 4.94 0.70
CA TRP A 85 -22.89 6.01 1.69
C TRP A 85 -23.52 5.57 2.99
N GLY A 86 -22.95 6.02 4.08
CA GLY A 86 -23.47 5.73 5.41
C GLY A 86 -22.62 6.34 6.51
N GLU A 87 -23.07 6.11 7.72
CA GLU A 87 -22.44 6.62 8.93
C GLU A 87 -22.37 5.50 9.96
N PHE A 88 -21.25 5.40 10.67
CA PHE A 88 -21.12 4.51 11.82
C PHE A 88 -21.06 5.36 13.09
N ASP A 89 -22.02 5.19 13.97
CA ASP A 89 -22.02 5.78 15.31
C ASP A 89 -21.55 4.72 16.31
N LEU A 90 -20.33 4.87 16.79
CA LEU A 90 -19.67 3.95 17.75
C LEU A 90 -19.44 4.64 19.10
N ARG A 91 -20.10 5.77 19.38
CA ARG A 91 -19.91 6.57 20.61
C ARG A 91 -20.56 5.95 21.83
N GLY A 92 -21.60 5.15 21.64
CA GLY A 92 -22.30 4.46 22.72
C GLY A 92 -21.76 3.07 23.02
N GLY A 93 -22.33 2.38 24.00
CA GLY A 93 -22.05 0.95 24.27
C GLY A 93 -22.58 -0.01 23.21
N GLN A 94 -23.29 0.50 22.21
CA GLN A 94 -23.82 -0.22 21.06
C GLN A 94 -23.49 0.58 19.80
N GLY A 95 -22.92 -0.09 18.80
CA GLY A 95 -22.66 0.50 17.50
C GLY A 95 -23.93 0.61 16.66
N ARG A 96 -23.98 1.60 15.76
CA ARG A 96 -25.08 1.78 14.80
C ARG A 96 -24.53 2.08 13.43
N PHE A 97 -25.08 1.44 12.42
CA PHE A 97 -24.91 1.85 11.03
C PHE A 97 -26.18 2.58 10.56
N LEU A 98 -26.00 3.77 10.00
CA LEU A 98 -27.06 4.56 9.40
C LEU A 98 -26.79 4.67 7.89
N PRO A 99 -27.64 4.08 7.04
CA PRO A 99 -27.52 4.26 5.60
C PRO A 99 -27.61 5.75 5.21
N GLY A 100 -26.80 6.16 4.26
CA GLY A 100 -26.81 7.56 3.80
C GLY A 100 -28.17 7.95 3.25
N LYS A 101 -28.59 9.20 3.49
CA LYS A 101 -29.87 9.74 2.99
C LYS A 101 -30.02 9.61 1.47
N GLU A 102 -28.91 9.63 0.74
CA GLU A 102 -28.89 9.48 -0.72
C GLU A 102 -29.15 8.04 -1.16
N SER A 103 -28.85 7.05 -0.31
CA SER A 103 -29.09 5.63 -0.53
C SER A 103 -30.41 5.15 0.07
N ALA A 104 -30.96 5.87 1.04
CA ALA A 104 -32.16 5.46 1.76
C ALA A 104 -33.35 5.29 0.81
N GLY A 105 -33.92 4.09 0.76
CA GLY A 105 -35.03 3.72 -0.11
C GLY A 105 -34.71 3.58 -1.61
N LYS A 106 -33.44 3.79 -2.02
CA LYS A 106 -33.03 3.68 -3.43
C LYS A 106 -32.12 2.46 -3.70
N VAL A 107 -31.40 2.02 -2.69
CA VAL A 107 -30.50 0.87 -2.76
C VAL A 107 -30.84 -0.07 -1.61
N PRO A 108 -31.01 -1.39 -1.85
CA PRO A 108 -31.19 -2.36 -0.78
C PRO A 108 -30.06 -2.27 0.24
N LEU A 109 -30.36 -2.46 1.50
CA LEU A 109 -29.39 -2.54 2.58
C LEU A 109 -28.79 -3.95 2.59
N ASP A 110 -27.63 -4.12 1.99
CA ASP A 110 -26.88 -5.37 2.00
C ASP A 110 -25.86 -5.39 3.14
N LEU A 111 -26.05 -6.29 4.08
CA LEU A 111 -25.17 -6.49 5.21
C LEU A 111 -24.60 -7.91 5.22
N PHE A 112 -23.28 -8.02 5.25
CA PHE A 112 -22.56 -9.28 5.38
C PHE A 112 -22.02 -9.38 6.81
N VAL A 113 -22.53 -10.36 7.57
CA VAL A 113 -22.07 -10.64 8.93
C VAL A 113 -21.23 -11.91 8.89
N ILE A 114 -19.99 -11.80 9.35
CA ILE A 114 -18.99 -12.85 9.29
C ILE A 114 -18.72 -13.35 10.72
N ALA A 115 -18.87 -14.66 10.94
CA ALA A 115 -18.39 -15.31 12.16
C ALA A 115 -16.89 -15.59 12.01
N VAL A 116 -16.09 -15.02 12.90
CA VAL A 116 -14.64 -15.11 12.88
C VAL A 116 -14.19 -16.14 13.92
N ALA A 117 -13.66 -17.28 13.48
CA ALA A 117 -13.10 -18.28 14.38
C ALA A 117 -11.66 -17.90 14.77
N GLU A 118 -10.85 -17.60 13.77
CA GLU A 118 -9.51 -17.04 13.91
C GLU A 118 -9.44 -15.66 13.26
N PRO A 119 -8.63 -14.72 13.75
CA PRO A 119 -8.58 -13.35 13.21
C PRO A 119 -8.41 -13.25 11.68
N ALA A 120 -7.63 -14.14 11.09
CA ALA A 120 -7.41 -14.19 9.64
C ALA A 120 -8.69 -14.48 8.83
N ASP A 121 -9.69 -15.16 9.42
CA ASP A 121 -10.94 -15.50 8.74
C ASP A 121 -11.71 -14.26 8.31
N ALA A 122 -11.65 -13.17 9.10
CA ALA A 122 -12.30 -11.90 8.75
C ALA A 122 -11.81 -11.37 7.41
N LEU A 123 -10.49 -11.41 7.19
CA LEU A 123 -9.86 -10.92 5.96
C LEU A 123 -10.06 -11.89 4.80
N ALA A 124 -9.96 -13.20 5.05
CA ALA A 124 -10.19 -14.22 4.05
C ALA A 124 -11.62 -14.14 3.47
N GLU A 125 -12.64 -13.97 4.33
CA GLU A 125 -14.00 -13.79 3.88
C GLU A 125 -14.21 -12.45 3.18
N PHE A 126 -13.56 -11.38 3.65
CA PHE A 126 -13.67 -10.08 3.02
C PHE A 126 -13.11 -10.06 1.60
N ILE A 127 -11.94 -10.67 1.36
CA ILE A 127 -11.40 -10.80 0.00
C ILE A 127 -12.21 -11.77 -0.88
N ARG A 128 -12.90 -12.74 -0.27
CA ARG A 128 -13.82 -13.61 -1.01
C ARG A 128 -15.03 -12.82 -1.53
N LEU A 129 -15.52 -11.85 -0.78
CA LEU A 129 -16.61 -10.96 -1.19
C LEU A 129 -16.15 -9.89 -2.18
N THR A 130 -14.97 -9.33 -2.01
CA THR A 130 -14.50 -8.14 -2.73
C THR A 130 -13.48 -8.42 -3.83
N GLY A 131 -12.91 -9.62 -3.87
CA GLY A 131 -11.88 -10.04 -4.80
C GLY A 131 -10.48 -9.99 -4.20
N ARG A 132 -9.64 -10.93 -4.64
CA ARG A 132 -8.24 -11.03 -4.19
C ARG A 132 -7.40 -9.89 -4.75
N PRO A 133 -6.48 -9.31 -3.95
CA PRO A 133 -5.53 -8.32 -4.44
C PRO A 133 -4.69 -8.87 -5.60
N ALA A 134 -4.42 -8.04 -6.60
CA ALA A 134 -3.51 -8.41 -7.69
C ALA A 134 -2.06 -8.32 -7.22
N MET A 135 -1.24 -9.30 -7.59
CA MET A 135 0.19 -9.28 -7.27
C MET A 135 0.88 -8.11 -7.96
N PRO A 136 1.56 -7.22 -7.22
CA PRO A 136 2.26 -6.10 -7.82
C PRO A 136 3.52 -6.53 -8.56
N PRO A 137 4.04 -5.71 -9.48
CA PRO A 137 5.39 -5.88 -10.00
C PRO A 137 6.42 -5.72 -8.87
N LYS A 138 7.51 -6.48 -8.93
CA LYS A 138 8.51 -6.53 -7.84
C LYS A 138 9.18 -5.18 -7.56
N TRP A 139 9.34 -4.34 -8.59
CA TRP A 139 10.00 -3.06 -8.44
C TRP A 139 9.30 -2.09 -7.46
N VAL A 140 7.99 -2.23 -7.23
CA VAL A 140 7.27 -1.41 -6.25
C VAL A 140 7.59 -1.76 -4.80
N MET A 141 8.30 -2.87 -4.56
CA MET A 141 8.83 -3.20 -3.23
C MET A 141 10.02 -2.34 -2.84
N GLY A 142 10.67 -1.71 -3.81
CA GLY A 142 11.77 -0.78 -3.61
C GLY A 142 11.29 0.62 -3.22
N TYR A 143 12.19 1.58 -3.34
CA TYR A 143 11.93 2.98 -3.03
C TYR A 143 11.53 3.74 -4.29
N ILE A 144 10.58 4.66 -4.14
CA ILE A 144 10.04 5.50 -5.20
C ILE A 144 10.27 6.98 -4.83
N GLN A 145 10.96 7.71 -5.67
CA GLN A 145 11.14 9.15 -5.51
C GLN A 145 10.18 9.91 -6.41
N SER A 146 9.38 10.78 -5.83
CA SER A 146 8.50 11.68 -6.57
C SER A 146 9.14 13.05 -6.74
N HIS A 147 8.99 13.61 -7.93
CA HIS A 147 9.50 14.94 -8.29
C HIS A 147 8.36 15.93 -8.41
N ARG A 148 8.36 16.96 -7.56
CA ARG A 148 7.38 18.06 -7.67
C ARG A 148 7.90 19.26 -8.47
N THR A 149 9.18 19.52 -8.41
CA THR A 149 9.80 20.74 -8.96
C THR A 149 10.89 20.42 -9.98
N LEU A 150 10.59 19.57 -10.96
CA LEU A 150 11.51 19.29 -12.06
C LEU A 150 11.82 20.57 -12.83
N LEU A 151 13.10 20.82 -13.06
CA LEU A 151 13.57 21.87 -13.93
C LEU A 151 13.62 21.41 -15.40
N GLY A 152 13.55 20.11 -15.62
CA GLY A 152 13.56 19.47 -16.92
C GLY A 152 14.10 18.05 -16.88
N PRO A 153 14.33 17.44 -18.06
CA PRO A 153 14.78 16.05 -18.16
C PRO A 153 16.18 15.81 -17.59
N ASP A 154 17.08 16.78 -17.71
CA ASP A 154 18.45 16.67 -17.20
C ASP A 154 18.45 16.63 -15.67
N ASP A 155 17.57 17.38 -15.02
CA ASP A 155 17.42 17.37 -13.57
C ASP A 155 16.96 15.97 -13.10
N ALA A 156 15.95 15.38 -13.75
CA ALA A 156 15.51 14.03 -13.45
C ALA A 156 16.62 12.99 -13.62
N LEU A 157 17.40 13.08 -14.69
CA LEU A 157 18.51 12.17 -14.95
C LEU A 157 19.66 12.36 -13.94
N ASN A 158 19.95 13.59 -13.55
CA ASN A 158 20.95 13.89 -12.53
C ASN A 158 20.54 13.33 -11.16
N ILE A 159 19.27 13.43 -10.78
CA ILE A 159 18.75 12.81 -9.55
C ILE A 159 18.90 11.27 -9.60
N ALA A 160 18.54 10.66 -10.74
CA ALA A 160 18.70 9.22 -10.92
C ALA A 160 20.18 8.78 -10.78
N ARG A 161 21.10 9.50 -11.40
CA ARG A 161 22.54 9.25 -11.29
C ARG A 161 23.05 9.46 -9.88
N THR A 162 22.60 10.51 -9.18
CA THR A 162 22.98 10.75 -7.78
C THR A 162 22.59 9.60 -6.87
N PHE A 163 21.40 8.98 -7.05
CA PHE A 163 21.06 7.75 -6.34
C PHE A 163 22.09 6.64 -6.57
N ARG A 164 22.55 6.45 -7.81
CA ARG A 164 23.56 5.41 -8.14
C ARG A 164 24.93 5.74 -7.59
N GLU A 165 25.41 6.97 -7.76
CA GLU A 165 26.70 7.45 -7.26
C GLU A 165 26.82 7.34 -5.75
N LYS A 166 25.74 7.68 -5.03
CA LYS A 166 25.69 7.58 -3.56
C LYS A 166 25.38 6.16 -3.07
N GLN A 167 25.12 5.25 -3.98
CA GLN A 167 24.70 3.88 -3.65
C GLN A 167 23.45 3.87 -2.75
N LEU A 168 22.48 4.69 -3.08
CA LEU A 168 21.16 4.74 -2.45
C LEU A 168 20.18 3.93 -3.30
N PRO A 169 19.66 2.80 -2.82
CA PRO A 169 18.70 2.00 -3.58
C PRO A 169 17.43 2.77 -3.96
N CYS A 170 17.05 2.72 -5.25
CA CYS A 170 15.83 3.33 -5.74
C CYS A 170 15.38 2.66 -7.05
N ASP A 171 14.08 2.43 -7.22
CA ASP A 171 13.52 1.74 -8.40
C ASP A 171 12.78 2.67 -9.36
N ALA A 172 12.19 3.77 -8.89
CA ALA A 172 11.33 4.56 -9.76
C ALA A 172 11.37 6.07 -9.46
N LEU A 173 11.11 6.84 -10.51
CA LEU A 173 10.85 8.27 -10.42
C LEU A 173 9.41 8.58 -10.88
N ILE A 174 8.74 9.50 -10.19
CA ILE A 174 7.43 10.01 -10.57
C ILE A 174 7.58 11.43 -11.11
N TYR A 175 7.08 11.67 -12.32
CA TYR A 175 7.00 13.00 -12.93
C TYR A 175 5.65 13.65 -12.59
N LEU A 176 5.71 14.84 -12.00
CA LEU A 176 4.51 15.63 -11.80
C LEU A 176 4.12 16.44 -13.03
N GLY A 177 2.81 16.73 -13.10
CA GLY A 177 2.26 17.54 -14.17
C GLY A 177 2.44 19.05 -13.98
N THR A 178 2.35 19.76 -15.07
CA THR A 178 2.26 21.22 -15.11
C THR A 178 1.08 21.70 -14.27
N GLY A 179 1.28 22.81 -13.55
CA GLY A 179 0.35 23.31 -12.55
C GLY A 179 0.81 23.04 -11.11
N TYR A 180 1.67 22.03 -10.94
CA TYR A 180 2.34 21.71 -9.66
C TYR A 180 3.84 22.01 -9.70
N CYS A 181 4.39 22.16 -10.88
CA CYS A 181 5.78 22.56 -11.12
C CYS A 181 5.88 23.40 -12.39
N THR A 182 6.91 24.22 -12.49
CA THR A 182 7.11 25.15 -13.60
C THR A 182 7.25 24.41 -14.94
N ASN A 183 7.98 23.31 -14.95
CA ASN A 183 8.27 22.49 -16.13
C ASN A 183 7.69 21.07 -15.94
N GLY A 184 6.36 20.97 -15.75
CA GLY A 184 5.69 19.67 -15.66
C GLY A 184 5.72 18.88 -16.97
N TRP A 185 5.58 17.56 -16.86
CA TRP A 185 5.65 16.67 -18.00
C TRP A 185 4.51 16.88 -19.02
N LYS A 186 3.37 17.42 -18.61
CA LYS A 186 2.20 17.65 -19.46
C LYS A 186 2.03 19.13 -19.82
N VAL A 187 1.36 19.37 -20.94
CA VAL A 187 1.22 20.74 -21.50
C VAL A 187 0.46 21.66 -20.56
N VAL A 188 -0.69 21.21 -20.06
CA VAL A 188 -1.50 21.94 -19.08
C VAL A 188 -2.15 20.95 -18.11
N ASN A 189 -2.66 21.47 -17.01
CA ASN A 189 -3.40 20.67 -16.04
C ASN A 189 -4.63 20.02 -16.72
N GLY A 190 -4.83 18.72 -16.49
CA GLY A 190 -5.93 17.94 -17.10
C GLY A 190 -5.65 17.36 -18.49
N THR A 191 -4.49 17.61 -19.11
CA THR A 191 -4.08 16.92 -20.34
C THR A 191 -3.24 15.69 -20.05
N ILE A 192 -3.13 14.79 -21.04
CA ILE A 192 -2.30 13.58 -20.99
C ILE A 192 -1.38 13.58 -22.22
N ASP A 193 -0.79 14.74 -22.53
CA ASP A 193 0.15 14.93 -23.63
C ASP A 193 1.48 15.47 -23.07
N PHE A 194 2.60 14.92 -23.52
CA PHE A 194 3.91 15.41 -23.12
C PHE A 194 4.13 16.88 -23.53
N ASN A 195 4.60 17.64 -22.58
CA ASN A 195 5.05 19.02 -22.81
C ASN A 195 6.41 19.00 -23.52
N THR A 196 6.40 18.95 -24.84
CA THR A 196 7.62 18.91 -25.64
C THR A 196 8.46 20.19 -25.58
N ASN A 197 7.95 21.29 -25.03
CA ASN A 197 8.76 22.48 -24.74
C ASN A 197 9.70 22.25 -23.55
N ALA A 198 9.23 21.54 -22.51
CA ALA A 198 10.04 21.20 -21.35
C ALA A 198 10.76 19.85 -21.52
N PHE A 199 10.14 18.91 -22.25
CA PHE A 199 10.64 17.56 -22.52
C PHE A 199 10.67 17.32 -24.04
N PRO A 200 11.63 17.86 -24.79
CA PRO A 200 11.62 17.83 -26.26
C PRO A 200 11.75 16.41 -26.83
N HIS A 201 12.41 15.51 -26.12
CA HIS A 201 12.66 14.12 -26.54
C HIS A 201 12.22 13.11 -25.48
N PRO A 202 10.91 13.01 -25.14
CA PRO A 202 10.47 12.23 -24.01
C PRO A 202 10.82 10.74 -24.09
N ALA A 203 10.81 10.14 -25.28
CA ALA A 203 11.21 8.73 -25.47
C ALA A 203 12.68 8.49 -25.11
N GLU A 204 13.57 9.36 -25.56
CA GLU A 204 15.01 9.26 -25.28
C GLU A 204 15.29 9.47 -23.79
N GLN A 205 14.61 10.41 -23.17
CA GLN A 205 14.73 10.73 -21.75
C GLN A 205 14.26 9.58 -20.86
N ILE A 206 13.11 8.98 -21.17
CA ILE A 206 12.61 7.80 -20.48
C ILE A 206 13.60 6.64 -20.64
N LYS A 207 14.11 6.42 -21.85
CA LYS A 207 15.11 5.40 -22.11
C LYS A 207 16.42 5.63 -21.34
N ALA A 208 16.86 6.90 -21.21
CA ALA A 208 18.04 7.25 -20.41
C ALA A 208 17.84 6.89 -18.93
N LEU A 209 16.67 7.18 -18.34
CA LEU A 209 16.35 6.76 -16.98
C LEU A 209 16.27 5.24 -16.84
N GLN A 210 15.69 4.55 -17.83
CA GLN A 210 15.64 3.10 -17.84
C GLN A 210 17.03 2.46 -17.99
N SER A 211 17.99 3.13 -18.65
CA SER A 211 19.38 2.66 -18.69
C SER A 211 20.09 2.80 -17.33
N GLU A 212 19.65 3.72 -16.48
CA GLU A 212 20.03 3.82 -15.07
C GLU A 212 19.18 2.91 -14.17
N HIS A 213 18.38 2.01 -14.77
CA HIS A 213 17.47 1.08 -14.10
C HIS A 213 16.36 1.74 -13.27
N PHE A 214 15.85 2.89 -13.71
CA PHE A 214 14.68 3.53 -13.13
C PHE A 214 13.42 3.25 -13.93
N LYS A 215 12.34 2.98 -13.22
CA LYS A 215 10.98 3.00 -13.76
C LYS A 215 10.45 4.42 -13.78
N VAL A 216 9.66 4.76 -14.81
CA VAL A 216 9.07 6.09 -14.96
C VAL A 216 7.58 6.03 -14.76
N ILE A 217 7.09 6.82 -13.82
CA ILE A 217 5.69 6.91 -13.45
C ILE A 217 5.20 8.32 -13.77
N LEU A 218 4.04 8.43 -14.39
CA LEU A 218 3.45 9.74 -14.67
C LEU A 218 2.28 10.04 -13.73
N HIS A 219 2.36 11.23 -13.11
CA HIS A 219 1.25 11.80 -12.36
C HIS A 219 0.19 12.32 -13.31
N VAL A 220 -1.03 11.82 -13.18
CA VAL A 220 -2.19 12.22 -13.95
C VAL A 220 -3.23 12.76 -12.98
N ASN A 221 -3.58 14.02 -13.10
CA ASN A 221 -4.66 14.60 -12.32
C ASN A 221 -5.88 14.83 -13.19
N GLN A 222 -7.03 14.83 -12.56
CA GLN A 222 -8.28 15.21 -13.21
C GLN A 222 -8.29 16.70 -13.57
N ALA A 223 -9.20 17.06 -14.46
CA ALA A 223 -9.50 18.45 -14.75
C ALA A 223 -9.87 19.25 -13.48
N PRO A 224 -9.72 20.57 -13.52
CA PRO A 224 -9.98 21.42 -12.37
C PRO A 224 -11.34 21.13 -11.74
N ARG A 225 -11.38 21.08 -10.41
CA ARG A 225 -12.59 20.83 -9.58
C ARG A 225 -13.83 21.66 -9.98
N ASN A 226 -13.63 22.76 -10.67
CA ASN A 226 -14.68 23.67 -11.13
C ASN A 226 -15.58 23.10 -12.21
N LEU A 227 -15.23 21.98 -12.83
CA LEU A 227 -16.06 21.32 -13.83
C LEU A 227 -17.07 20.33 -13.22
N PHE A 228 -16.86 19.89 -11.99
CA PHE A 228 -17.78 19.03 -11.22
C PHE A 228 -18.65 19.82 -10.22
N GLY A 229 -18.33 21.08 -9.99
CA GLY A 229 -19.14 21.97 -9.15
C GLY A 229 -20.40 22.41 -9.87
N SER A 230 -21.54 22.00 -9.41
CA SER A 230 -22.87 22.62 -9.55
C SER A 230 -23.89 22.07 -10.57
N THR A 231 -23.60 21.11 -11.43
CA THR A 231 -24.63 20.64 -12.37
C THR A 231 -24.71 19.13 -12.59
N VAL A 232 -24.36 18.30 -11.61
CA VAL A 232 -24.80 16.91 -11.67
C VAL A 232 -26.25 16.85 -11.17
N SER A 233 -27.17 17.11 -12.07
CA SER A 233 -28.57 16.67 -11.88
C SER A 233 -28.54 15.16 -11.63
N PRO A 234 -29.28 14.64 -10.65
CA PRO A 234 -29.30 13.21 -10.39
C PRO A 234 -29.72 12.49 -11.67
N ILE A 235 -28.79 11.70 -12.23
CA ILE A 235 -29.04 10.87 -13.40
C ILE A 235 -30.22 9.96 -13.06
N LYS A 236 -31.29 10.07 -13.78
CA LYS A 236 -32.41 9.12 -13.70
C LYS A 236 -31.89 7.74 -14.07
N ARG A 237 -31.62 6.92 -13.05
CA ARG A 237 -31.18 5.54 -13.21
C ARG A 237 -32.24 4.73 -13.86
N SER A 238 -31.96 4.09 -14.98
CA SER A 238 -32.85 3.05 -15.54
C SER A 238 -32.62 1.77 -14.73
N SER A 239 -33.68 1.28 -14.12
CA SER A 239 -33.74 0.11 -13.23
C SER A 239 -33.27 -1.22 -13.85
N ARG A 240 -32.82 -1.24 -15.08
CA ARG A 240 -32.44 -2.47 -15.82
C ARG A 240 -30.95 -2.86 -15.68
N ARG A 241 -30.08 -2.06 -15.02
CA ARG A 241 -28.67 -2.38 -14.88
C ARG A 241 -28.25 -2.89 -13.51
N GLU A 242 -29.09 -2.76 -12.49
CA GLU A 242 -28.78 -3.23 -11.14
C GLU A 242 -28.84 -4.76 -10.99
N SER A 243 -29.64 -5.45 -11.81
CA SER A 243 -29.76 -6.91 -11.76
C SER A 243 -28.55 -7.69 -12.32
N ALA A 244 -27.64 -7.02 -13.03
CA ALA A 244 -26.47 -7.67 -13.60
C ALA A 244 -25.27 -7.79 -12.63
N LEU A 245 -25.30 -7.06 -11.50
CA LEU A 245 -24.23 -7.10 -10.49
C LEU A 245 -24.57 -8.01 -9.30
N THR A 246 -25.82 -8.45 -9.16
CA THR A 246 -26.27 -9.21 -7.99
C THR A 246 -26.59 -10.69 -8.25
N SER A 247 -26.53 -11.18 -9.47
CA SER A 247 -26.82 -12.57 -9.77
C SER A 247 -25.63 -13.31 -10.36
N SER A 248 -24.83 -13.87 -9.55
CA SER A 248 -24.23 -15.21 -9.64
C SER A 248 -22.91 -15.32 -8.86
N SER A 249 -22.81 -16.29 -8.01
CA SER A 249 -21.58 -16.80 -7.42
C SER A 249 -20.58 -17.41 -8.43
N GLU A 250 -20.94 -17.43 -9.69
CA GLU A 250 -20.07 -17.81 -10.82
C GLU A 250 -19.45 -16.59 -11.53
N GLY A 251 -19.71 -15.36 -11.06
CA GLY A 251 -19.45 -14.12 -11.79
C GLY A 251 -18.04 -13.53 -11.71
N VAL A 252 -17.07 -14.17 -11.04
CA VAL A 252 -15.70 -13.61 -10.98
C VAL A 252 -14.99 -13.73 -12.35
N SER A 253 -15.28 -14.75 -13.12
CA SER A 253 -14.80 -14.85 -14.51
C SER A 253 -15.58 -13.94 -15.49
N GLY A 254 -16.83 -13.61 -15.15
CA GLY A 254 -17.70 -12.76 -15.99
C GLY A 254 -17.33 -11.28 -15.97
N LEU A 255 -16.78 -10.77 -14.87
CA LEU A 255 -16.36 -9.35 -14.78
C LEU A 255 -15.08 -9.08 -15.57
N THR A 256 -14.12 -9.99 -15.58
CA THR A 256 -12.93 -9.90 -16.43
C THR A 256 -13.33 -9.95 -17.92
N SER A 257 -14.25 -10.82 -18.30
CA SER A 257 -14.71 -10.91 -19.69
C SER A 257 -15.58 -9.70 -20.11
N ALA A 258 -16.30 -9.07 -19.17
CA ALA A 258 -17.06 -7.86 -19.44
C ALA A 258 -16.16 -6.62 -19.57
N ALA A 259 -15.11 -6.54 -18.78
CA ALA A 259 -14.11 -5.46 -18.85
C ALA A 259 -13.29 -5.54 -20.13
N THR A 260 -12.82 -6.74 -20.52
CA THR A 260 -12.17 -6.96 -21.81
C THR A 260 -13.08 -6.55 -22.98
N ARG A 261 -14.39 -6.79 -22.89
CA ARG A 261 -15.38 -6.31 -23.87
C ARG A 261 -15.58 -4.79 -23.86
N LEU A 262 -15.27 -4.10 -22.74
CA LEU A 262 -15.33 -2.64 -22.65
C LEU A 262 -14.33 -1.96 -23.57
N PHE A 263 -13.15 -2.52 -23.72
CA PHE A 263 -12.09 -2.00 -24.58
C PHE A 263 -12.14 -2.54 -26.02
N ASP A 264 -12.74 -3.70 -26.24
CA ASP A 264 -12.84 -4.34 -27.56
C ASP A 264 -13.91 -3.73 -28.49
N ARG A 265 -14.81 -2.90 -27.99
CA ARG A 265 -15.97 -2.41 -28.74
C ARG A 265 -15.90 -0.93 -29.11
N GLY A 266 -15.37 -0.64 -30.29
CA GLY A 266 -15.56 0.61 -31.00
C GLY A 266 -14.28 1.41 -31.24
N PRO A 267 -14.31 2.35 -32.16
CA PRO A 267 -13.12 3.11 -32.54
C PRO A 267 -12.68 4.02 -31.38
N TYR A 268 -11.39 3.99 -31.10
CA TYR A 268 -10.75 5.04 -30.30
C TYR A 268 -10.79 6.35 -31.08
N LEU A 269 -10.82 7.48 -30.38
CA LEU A 269 -10.64 8.77 -31.02
C LEU A 269 -9.32 8.78 -31.78
N THR A 270 -9.38 9.21 -33.03
CA THR A 270 -8.18 9.43 -33.82
C THR A 270 -7.34 10.57 -33.23
N PRO A 271 -6.03 10.66 -33.53
CA PRO A 271 -5.21 11.80 -33.13
C PRO A 271 -5.78 13.16 -33.57
N ALA A 272 -6.51 13.22 -34.69
CA ALA A 272 -7.16 14.42 -35.17
C ALA A 272 -8.37 14.81 -34.31
N GLU A 273 -9.23 13.85 -33.97
CA GLU A 273 -10.37 14.06 -33.08
C GLU A 273 -9.91 14.47 -31.67
N ARG A 274 -8.82 13.87 -31.18
CA ARG A 274 -8.22 14.25 -29.89
C ARG A 274 -7.74 15.71 -29.88
N ARG A 275 -7.09 16.18 -30.95
CA ARG A 275 -6.64 17.57 -31.07
C ARG A 275 -7.77 18.60 -31.08
N ASN A 276 -8.95 18.19 -31.47
CA ASN A 276 -10.13 19.05 -31.49
C ASN A 276 -10.88 19.12 -30.15
N LEU A 277 -10.50 18.28 -29.18
CA LEU A 277 -11.02 18.39 -27.81
C LEU A 277 -10.44 19.65 -27.16
N ARG A 278 -11.29 20.46 -26.54
CA ARG A 278 -10.84 21.63 -25.79
C ARG A 278 -10.02 21.20 -24.59
N PRO A 279 -8.96 21.93 -24.19
CA PRO A 279 -8.29 21.69 -22.94
C PRO A 279 -9.30 21.64 -21.80
N GLY A 280 -9.22 20.61 -20.98
CA GLY A 280 -10.19 20.36 -19.90
C GLY A 280 -11.39 19.48 -20.27
N GLN A 281 -11.68 19.23 -21.54
CA GLN A 281 -12.76 18.31 -21.92
C GLN A 281 -12.48 16.85 -21.55
N VAL A 282 -11.21 16.44 -21.54
CA VAL A 282 -10.83 15.06 -21.15
C VAL A 282 -11.13 14.80 -19.68
N GLY A 283 -11.05 15.82 -18.85
CA GLY A 283 -11.34 15.67 -17.42
C GLY A 283 -12.75 16.08 -17.02
N ALA A 284 -13.44 16.89 -17.86
CA ALA A 284 -14.84 17.23 -17.62
C ALA A 284 -15.77 16.04 -17.85
N ASP A 285 -15.37 15.14 -18.75
CA ASP A 285 -16.13 13.99 -19.18
C ASP A 285 -15.65 12.68 -18.54
N GLU A 286 -15.03 12.73 -17.35
CA GLU A 286 -14.66 11.52 -16.58
C GLU A 286 -15.91 10.79 -16.05
N ASP A 287 -16.84 10.48 -16.94
CA ASP A 287 -17.93 9.57 -16.65
C ASP A 287 -17.43 8.12 -16.75
N PHE A 288 -16.82 7.65 -15.69
CA PHE A 288 -16.37 6.25 -15.57
C PHE A 288 -17.54 5.25 -15.53
N ASN A 289 -18.79 5.70 -15.64
CA ASN A 289 -19.93 4.81 -15.85
C ASN A 289 -20.19 4.55 -17.35
N SER A 290 -19.60 5.35 -18.23
CA SER A 290 -19.72 5.19 -19.68
C SER A 290 -18.54 4.41 -20.27
N PRO A 291 -18.78 3.24 -20.89
CA PRO A 291 -17.73 2.50 -21.59
C PRO A 291 -17.02 3.31 -22.68
N LEU A 292 -17.72 4.23 -23.32
CA LEU A 292 -17.16 5.12 -24.34
C LEU A 292 -16.17 6.11 -23.72
N HIS A 293 -16.53 6.71 -22.58
CA HIS A 293 -15.62 7.62 -21.86
C HIS A 293 -14.37 6.91 -21.35
N ILE A 294 -14.50 5.70 -20.79
CA ILE A 294 -13.37 4.88 -20.36
C ILE A 294 -12.41 4.63 -21.51
N ARG A 295 -12.93 4.23 -22.69
CA ARG A 295 -12.09 4.01 -23.88
C ARG A 295 -11.41 5.28 -24.38
N ASN A 296 -12.12 6.38 -24.43
CA ASN A 296 -11.58 7.67 -24.85
C ASN A 296 -10.53 8.18 -23.88
N TYR A 297 -10.80 8.05 -22.59
CA TYR A 297 -9.83 8.40 -21.54
C TYR A 297 -8.56 7.55 -21.67
N TRP A 298 -8.70 6.23 -21.84
CA TRP A 298 -7.53 5.36 -22.03
C TRP A 298 -6.77 5.64 -23.31
N ALA A 299 -7.45 6.03 -24.38
CA ALA A 299 -6.81 6.36 -25.66
C ALA A 299 -5.72 7.45 -25.55
N TRP A 300 -5.80 8.33 -24.55
CA TRP A 300 -4.77 9.33 -24.26
C TRP A 300 -3.52 8.72 -23.61
N HIS A 301 -3.66 7.64 -22.86
CA HIS A 301 -2.55 6.97 -22.18
C HIS A 301 -1.73 6.09 -23.13
N ARG A 302 -2.35 5.53 -24.16
CA ARG A 302 -1.70 4.58 -25.09
C ARG A 302 -0.40 5.08 -25.70
N PRO A 303 -0.31 6.31 -26.25
CA PRO A 303 0.95 6.80 -26.81
C PRO A 303 2.08 6.87 -25.80
N LEU A 304 1.78 7.09 -24.52
CA LEU A 304 2.76 7.18 -23.46
C LEU A 304 3.38 5.84 -23.11
N PHE A 305 2.61 4.74 -23.22
CA PHE A 305 3.16 3.38 -23.11
C PHE A 305 4.21 3.09 -24.19
N ALA A 306 3.99 3.58 -25.40
CA ALA A 306 4.96 3.45 -26.50
C ALA A 306 6.26 4.23 -26.23
N LEU A 307 6.22 5.28 -25.39
CA LEU A 307 7.41 6.02 -24.94
C LEU A 307 8.18 5.30 -23.83
N GLY A 308 7.59 4.25 -23.22
CA GLY A 308 8.24 3.47 -22.17
C GLY A 308 7.76 3.74 -20.74
N VAL A 309 6.65 4.46 -20.55
CA VAL A 309 6.06 4.69 -19.20
C VAL A 309 5.73 3.37 -18.52
N ASP A 310 6.12 3.23 -17.25
CA ASP A 310 6.00 1.97 -16.50
C ASP A 310 4.80 1.93 -15.54
N GLY A 311 4.28 3.08 -15.12
CA GLY A 311 3.18 3.14 -14.17
C GLY A 311 2.48 4.49 -14.13
N TRP A 312 1.42 4.56 -13.36
CA TRP A 312 0.54 5.72 -13.30
C TRP A 312 0.27 6.17 -11.87
N TRP A 313 0.19 7.48 -11.69
CA TRP A 313 -0.34 8.06 -10.47
C TRP A 313 -1.57 8.93 -10.80
N PRO A 314 -2.77 8.31 -10.91
CA PRO A 314 -4.03 9.03 -11.07
C PRO A 314 -4.45 9.69 -9.76
N ASP A 315 -4.04 10.92 -9.59
CA ASP A 315 -4.38 11.79 -8.46
C ASP A 315 -5.82 12.33 -8.55
N ASP A 316 -6.28 13.01 -7.51
CA ASP A 316 -7.66 13.52 -7.38
C ASP A 316 -8.74 12.40 -7.45
N GLY A 317 -9.96 12.77 -7.86
CA GLY A 317 -11.08 11.83 -7.94
C GLY A 317 -11.77 11.57 -6.61
N ASP A 318 -11.53 12.43 -5.64
CA ASP A 318 -12.07 12.33 -4.29
C ASP A 318 -13.61 12.39 -4.27
N GLU A 319 -14.18 13.18 -5.17
CA GLU A 319 -15.63 13.44 -5.26
C GLU A 319 -16.37 12.47 -6.18
N LEU A 320 -15.65 11.55 -6.83
CA LEU A 320 -16.28 10.56 -7.70
C LEU A 320 -17.23 9.65 -6.91
N PRO A 321 -18.39 9.28 -7.48
CA PRO A 321 -19.22 8.24 -6.89
C PRO A 321 -18.49 6.90 -6.86
N ILE A 322 -18.87 6.00 -5.97
CA ILE A 322 -18.15 4.73 -5.72
C ILE A 322 -17.95 3.93 -6.99
N GLU A 323 -18.96 3.81 -7.82
CA GLU A 323 -18.90 3.07 -9.09
C GLU A 323 -17.82 3.64 -10.01
N ALA A 324 -17.72 4.97 -10.08
CA ALA A 324 -16.71 5.65 -10.89
C ALA A 324 -15.30 5.48 -10.31
N ARG A 325 -15.14 5.46 -8.98
CA ARG A 325 -13.83 5.16 -8.35
C ARG A 325 -13.36 3.75 -8.70
N ILE A 326 -14.24 2.76 -8.56
CA ILE A 326 -13.93 1.37 -8.93
C ILE A 326 -13.61 1.27 -10.42
N ALA A 327 -14.41 1.92 -11.27
CA ALA A 327 -14.20 1.93 -12.71
C ALA A 327 -12.90 2.63 -13.11
N ARG A 328 -12.46 3.66 -12.37
CA ARG A 328 -11.16 4.31 -12.57
C ARG A 328 -10.01 3.36 -12.28
N HIS A 329 -10.03 2.64 -11.16
CA HIS A 329 -9.03 1.60 -10.88
C HIS A 329 -9.01 0.52 -11.97
N LEU A 330 -10.20 0.04 -12.38
CA LEU A 330 -10.34 -0.91 -13.47
C LEU A 330 -9.74 -0.36 -14.77
N THR A 331 -9.97 0.91 -15.09
CA THR A 331 -9.44 1.55 -16.30
C THR A 331 -7.92 1.49 -16.38
N TYR A 332 -7.22 1.84 -15.29
CA TYR A 332 -5.76 1.77 -15.25
C TYR A 332 -5.24 0.33 -15.27
N TYR A 333 -5.98 -0.60 -14.71
CA TYR A 333 -5.62 -2.01 -14.71
C TYR A 333 -5.80 -2.67 -16.08
N GLU A 334 -7.02 -2.66 -16.60
CA GLU A 334 -7.35 -3.31 -17.88
C GLU A 334 -6.71 -2.58 -19.06
N GLY A 335 -6.67 -1.24 -19.02
CA GLY A 335 -6.00 -0.45 -20.03
C GLY A 335 -4.50 -0.77 -20.12
N SER A 336 -3.81 -0.89 -19.00
CA SER A 336 -2.40 -1.30 -19.00
C SER A 336 -2.22 -2.71 -19.57
N LEU A 337 -3.13 -3.63 -19.28
CA LEU A 337 -3.11 -4.98 -19.83
C LEU A 337 -3.37 -5.03 -21.35
N LEU A 338 -4.12 -4.07 -21.91
CA LEU A 338 -4.26 -3.96 -23.37
C LEU A 338 -2.94 -3.62 -24.06
N GLU A 339 -2.15 -2.76 -23.44
CA GLU A 339 -0.87 -2.32 -24.01
C GLU A 339 0.25 -3.32 -23.73
N ARG A 340 0.22 -3.99 -22.57
CA ARG A 340 1.20 -4.98 -22.12
C ARG A 340 0.51 -6.20 -21.49
N PRO A 341 -0.03 -7.11 -22.31
CA PRO A 341 -0.93 -8.18 -21.84
C PRO A 341 -0.33 -9.13 -20.81
N ASN A 342 0.99 -9.26 -20.77
CA ASN A 342 1.70 -10.18 -19.89
C ASN A 342 2.36 -9.50 -18.69
N GLU A 343 2.26 -8.18 -18.55
CA GLU A 343 2.87 -7.43 -17.47
C GLU A 343 1.87 -7.09 -16.37
N ARG A 344 2.33 -7.02 -15.12
CA ARG A 344 1.53 -6.62 -13.97
C ARG A 344 1.32 -5.11 -13.99
N PRO A 345 0.09 -4.61 -14.09
CA PRO A 345 -0.19 -3.19 -13.98
C PRO A 345 0.11 -2.65 -12.59
N TRP A 346 0.47 -1.36 -12.53
CA TRP A 346 0.59 -0.64 -11.28
C TRP A 346 0.07 0.79 -11.42
N SER A 347 -0.70 1.21 -10.42
CA SER A 347 -1.19 2.58 -10.32
C SER A 347 -1.38 2.99 -8.85
N LEU A 348 -1.17 4.28 -8.56
CA LEU A 348 -1.29 4.87 -7.23
C LEU A 348 -2.45 5.87 -7.21
N HIS A 349 -3.43 5.65 -6.34
CA HIS A 349 -4.67 6.43 -6.29
C HIS A 349 -4.88 7.07 -4.93
N ARG A 350 -5.65 8.17 -4.92
CA ARG A 350 -6.13 8.85 -3.70
C ARG A 350 -7.60 8.58 -3.39
N ASN A 351 -8.23 7.75 -4.17
CA ASN A 351 -9.62 7.37 -4.02
C ASN A 351 -9.78 5.86 -4.14
N GLY A 352 -10.86 5.33 -3.60
CA GLY A 352 -11.10 3.91 -3.65
C GLY A 352 -12.37 3.49 -2.92
N TYR A 353 -12.52 2.18 -2.82
CA TYR A 353 -13.57 1.50 -2.08
C TYR A 353 -13.14 0.04 -1.85
N ALA A 354 -13.99 -0.75 -1.18
CA ALA A 354 -13.75 -2.18 -1.00
C ALA A 354 -13.42 -2.88 -2.32
N GLY A 355 -12.37 -3.68 -2.32
CA GLY A 355 -11.99 -4.54 -3.44
C GLY A 355 -11.18 -3.88 -4.57
N VAL A 356 -10.81 -2.60 -4.47
CA VAL A 356 -9.98 -1.96 -5.52
C VAL A 356 -8.60 -2.59 -5.67
N ALA A 357 -8.08 -3.26 -4.64
CA ALA A 357 -6.80 -3.96 -4.69
C ALA A 357 -6.74 -5.06 -5.76
N ARG A 358 -7.87 -5.65 -6.16
CA ARG A 358 -7.93 -6.65 -7.25
C ARG A 358 -7.53 -6.08 -8.62
N TYR A 359 -7.56 -4.76 -8.74
CA TYR A 359 -7.14 -4.02 -9.93
C TYR A 359 -5.73 -3.41 -9.78
N GLY A 360 -4.89 -3.96 -8.91
CA GLY A 360 -3.52 -3.49 -8.77
C GLY A 360 -3.38 -2.05 -8.30
N GLY A 361 -4.44 -1.48 -7.75
CA GLY A 361 -4.46 -0.10 -7.25
C GLY A 361 -3.81 -0.02 -5.86
N TRP A 362 -2.87 0.92 -5.74
CA TRP A 362 -2.23 1.29 -4.50
C TRP A 362 -2.77 2.63 -4.01
N ILE A 363 -2.70 2.86 -2.71
CA ILE A 363 -3.28 4.03 -2.08
C ILE A 363 -2.24 4.74 -1.22
N TRP A 364 -2.35 6.06 -1.13
CA TRP A 364 -1.58 6.84 -0.17
C TRP A 364 -2.49 7.78 0.64
N SER A 365 -1.98 8.24 1.77
CA SER A 365 -2.71 9.06 2.74
C SER A 365 -3.15 10.45 2.25
N GLY A 366 -2.87 10.82 0.99
CA GLY A 366 -3.19 12.16 0.45
C GLY A 366 -2.29 13.27 1.01
N ASP A 367 -2.74 14.52 0.89
CA ASP A 367 -1.99 15.74 1.20
C ASP A 367 -2.00 16.04 2.71
N THR A 368 -1.23 15.31 3.48
CA THR A 368 -1.11 15.52 4.93
C THR A 368 -0.08 16.58 5.30
N GLN A 369 -0.17 17.13 6.51
CA GLN A 369 0.80 18.10 7.02
C GLN A 369 2.05 17.39 7.56
N SER A 370 3.19 18.07 7.42
CA SER A 370 4.50 17.65 7.97
C SER A 370 4.53 17.89 9.48
N ARG A 371 3.88 17.01 10.26
CA ARG A 371 3.76 17.14 11.72
C ARG A 371 4.01 15.84 12.44
N TRP A 372 4.54 15.91 13.64
CA TRP A 372 4.68 14.77 14.54
C TRP A 372 3.36 14.07 14.83
N ALA A 373 2.30 14.85 15.05
CA ALA A 373 0.95 14.31 15.25
C ALA A 373 0.44 13.52 14.02
N THR A 374 0.82 13.94 12.81
CA THR A 374 0.48 13.24 11.58
C THR A 374 1.24 11.91 11.47
N LEU A 375 2.54 11.91 11.76
CA LEU A 375 3.34 10.68 11.80
C LEU A 375 2.75 9.68 12.80
N ALA A 376 2.44 10.15 14.03
CA ALA A 376 1.84 9.32 15.07
C ALA A 376 0.47 8.73 14.63
N ALA A 377 -0.37 9.53 13.97
CA ALA A 377 -1.67 9.08 13.47
C ALA A 377 -1.57 8.07 12.33
N HIS A 378 -0.53 8.16 11.50
CA HIS A 378 -0.37 7.27 10.34
C HIS A 378 -0.07 5.82 10.72
N VAL A 379 0.43 5.54 11.91
CA VAL A 379 0.63 4.15 12.36
C VAL A 379 -0.71 3.42 12.50
N PRO A 380 -1.65 3.86 13.35
CA PRO A 380 -2.95 3.21 13.47
C PRO A 380 -3.81 3.32 12.21
N VAL A 381 -3.66 4.40 11.41
CA VAL A 381 -4.35 4.54 10.12
C VAL A 381 -3.91 3.43 9.17
N GLY A 382 -2.61 3.23 8.98
CA GLY A 382 -2.08 2.20 8.09
C GLY A 382 -2.48 0.78 8.51
N VAL A 383 -2.47 0.51 9.82
CA VAL A 383 -2.90 -0.78 10.38
C VAL A 383 -4.39 -1.04 10.10
N ASN A 384 -5.27 -0.07 10.36
CA ASN A 384 -6.71 -0.22 10.11
C ASN A 384 -7.03 -0.28 8.61
N TYR A 385 -6.30 0.49 7.81
CA TYR A 385 -6.45 0.46 6.37
C TYR A 385 -6.08 -0.92 5.80
N SER A 386 -4.97 -1.49 6.26
CA SER A 386 -4.53 -2.83 5.91
C SER A 386 -5.57 -3.90 6.25
N LEU A 387 -6.32 -3.73 7.35
CA LEU A 387 -7.41 -4.61 7.75
C LEU A 387 -8.69 -4.44 6.91
N SER A 388 -8.87 -3.30 6.22
CA SER A 388 -10.18 -2.93 5.68
C SER A 388 -10.25 -2.88 4.15
N LEU A 389 -9.17 -2.60 3.46
CA LEU A 389 -9.27 -2.28 2.04
C LEU A 389 -8.28 -3.07 1.20
N THR A 390 -7.03 -2.84 1.44
CA THR A 390 -5.97 -3.42 0.64
C THR A 390 -4.69 -3.47 1.46
N PRO A 391 -3.86 -4.47 1.22
CA PRO A 391 -2.56 -4.51 1.87
C PRO A 391 -1.57 -3.46 1.32
N PHE A 392 -1.97 -2.62 0.33
CA PHE A 392 -1.09 -1.77 -0.47
C PHE A 392 -1.30 -0.29 -0.15
N TRP A 393 -0.71 0.15 0.94
CA TRP A 393 -0.85 1.51 1.46
C TRP A 393 0.51 2.12 1.80
N GLY A 394 0.56 3.45 1.83
CA GLY A 394 1.68 4.20 2.35
C GLY A 394 1.37 5.68 2.49
N THR A 395 2.38 6.45 2.81
CA THR A 395 2.28 7.89 3.07
C THR A 395 3.28 8.67 2.23
N ASP A 396 3.10 9.98 2.15
CA ASP A 396 4.16 10.88 1.74
C ASP A 396 5.16 11.02 2.88
N ILE A 397 6.40 10.59 2.69
CA ILE A 397 7.43 10.68 3.74
C ILE A 397 7.61 12.14 4.15
N ALA A 398 7.54 12.37 5.45
CA ALA A 398 7.54 13.66 6.11
C ALA A 398 6.33 14.57 5.80
N GLY A 399 5.20 13.97 5.37
CA GLY A 399 3.98 14.70 5.02
C GLY A 399 4.10 15.46 3.70
N PHE A 400 3.01 15.94 3.16
CA PHE A 400 2.96 16.67 1.90
C PHE A 400 3.09 18.18 2.09
N VAL A 401 2.28 18.77 2.99
CA VAL A 401 2.27 20.21 3.25
C VAL A 401 3.30 20.53 4.32
N PRO A 402 4.36 21.32 4.01
CA PRO A 402 5.39 21.65 4.98
C PRO A 402 4.83 22.50 6.11
N THR A 403 5.34 22.26 7.32
CA THR A 403 5.11 23.06 8.52
C THR A 403 6.43 23.25 9.26
N ASP A 404 6.44 23.99 10.36
CA ASP A 404 7.66 24.20 11.17
C ASP A 404 8.19 22.91 11.80
N ASP A 405 7.42 21.83 11.83
CA ASP A 405 7.89 20.51 12.25
C ASP A 405 8.74 19.80 11.19
N LEU A 406 8.76 20.28 9.94
CA LEU A 406 9.53 19.66 8.86
C LEU A 406 11.03 19.91 9.06
N THR A 407 11.65 18.99 9.76
CA THR A 407 13.07 18.95 10.10
C THR A 407 13.70 17.66 9.61
N GLY A 408 15.03 17.57 9.63
CA GLY A 408 15.73 16.32 9.34
C GLY A 408 15.31 15.19 10.27
N GLU A 409 15.05 15.47 11.55
CA GLU A 409 14.55 14.50 12.51
C GLU A 409 13.19 13.93 12.11
N LEU A 410 12.20 14.78 11.80
CA LEU A 410 10.88 14.31 11.35
C LEU A 410 10.99 13.49 10.06
N TYR A 411 11.85 13.94 9.13
CA TYR A 411 12.04 13.24 7.85
C TYR A 411 12.60 11.83 8.07
N VAL A 412 13.67 11.67 8.86
CA VAL A 412 14.25 10.33 9.05
C VAL A 412 13.34 9.42 9.86
N ARG A 413 12.64 9.92 10.89
CA ARG A 413 11.66 9.10 11.64
C ARG A 413 10.52 8.62 10.76
N TRP A 414 10.07 9.45 9.85
CA TRP A 414 9.04 9.05 8.88
C TRP A 414 9.59 8.09 7.81
N PHE A 415 10.86 8.28 7.42
CA PHE A 415 11.55 7.41 6.48
C PHE A 415 11.75 6.00 7.06
N GLU A 416 12.11 5.90 8.33
CA GLU A 416 12.19 4.66 9.10
C GLU A 416 10.85 3.91 9.11
N PHE A 417 9.77 4.61 9.45
CA PHE A 417 8.41 4.06 9.42
C PHE A 417 8.02 3.60 8.01
N ALA A 418 8.25 4.42 7.00
CA ALA A 418 7.89 4.13 5.64
C ALA A 418 8.66 2.94 5.03
N ALA A 419 9.86 2.63 5.51
CA ALA A 419 10.61 1.44 5.12
C ALA A 419 9.88 0.13 5.47
N PHE A 420 8.94 0.18 6.41
CA PHE A 420 8.05 -0.92 6.80
C PHE A 420 6.57 -0.63 6.47
N ASN A 421 6.34 0.18 5.43
CA ASN A 421 5.04 0.29 4.78
C ASN A 421 5.07 -0.45 3.44
N PRO A 422 3.94 -0.95 2.93
CA PRO A 422 3.89 -1.51 1.59
C PRO A 422 4.45 -0.55 0.54
N LEU A 423 3.94 0.69 0.48
CA LEU A 423 4.47 1.76 -0.37
C LEU A 423 5.57 2.53 0.36
N PHE A 424 6.77 2.53 -0.20
CA PHE A 424 7.92 3.27 0.30
C PHE A 424 8.25 4.42 -0.66
N ARG A 425 7.65 5.59 -0.42
CA ARG A 425 7.68 6.72 -1.36
C ARG A 425 7.91 8.05 -0.67
N SER A 426 8.86 8.85 -1.17
CA SER A 426 9.01 10.25 -0.78
C SER A 426 8.31 11.18 -1.76
N HIS A 427 7.52 12.10 -1.22
CA HIS A 427 6.81 13.14 -1.95
C HIS A 427 6.48 14.32 -1.03
N GLY A 428 6.30 15.52 -1.61
CA GLY A 428 5.87 16.71 -0.88
C GLY A 428 5.94 17.96 -1.72
N ARG A 429 5.35 19.06 -1.25
CA ARG A 429 5.37 20.36 -1.94
C ARG A 429 6.77 20.94 -2.09
N THR A 430 7.68 20.58 -1.20
CA THR A 430 9.08 20.99 -1.20
C THR A 430 9.97 19.77 -1.44
N TRP A 431 9.92 19.23 -2.62
CA TRP A 431 10.53 17.94 -2.94
C TRP A 431 12.06 17.91 -2.74
N HIS A 432 12.78 19.01 -2.94
CA HIS A 432 14.21 19.10 -2.64
C HIS A 432 14.54 18.80 -1.18
N LEU A 433 13.60 19.06 -0.29
CA LEU A 433 13.69 18.69 1.12
C LEU A 433 13.21 17.25 1.41
N ARG A 434 12.97 16.46 0.38
CA ARG A 434 12.47 15.09 0.46
C ARG A 434 13.42 14.09 -0.17
N LEU A 435 14.66 14.52 -0.48
CA LEU A 435 15.69 13.66 -1.03
C LEU A 435 16.46 12.96 0.09
N PRO A 436 16.82 11.66 -0.05
CA PRO A 436 17.50 10.91 1.00
C PRO A 436 18.90 11.42 1.37
N TRP A 437 19.56 12.15 0.47
CA TRP A 437 20.94 12.65 0.70
C TRP A 437 21.01 14.02 1.35
N GLY A 438 19.99 14.37 2.10
CA GLY A 438 19.92 15.65 2.78
C GLY A 438 19.16 16.70 1.98
N TRP A 439 18.92 17.81 2.65
CA TRP A 439 18.12 18.88 2.16
C TRP A 439 18.93 19.75 1.21
N ASN A 440 18.50 19.81 -0.01
CA ASN A 440 18.99 20.83 -0.92
C ASN A 440 18.10 22.07 -0.78
N ALA A 441 18.71 23.26 -0.81
CA ALA A 441 18.04 24.55 -0.71
C ALA A 441 17.17 24.88 -1.94
N GLY A 442 16.66 23.87 -2.63
CA GLY A 442 15.75 24.05 -3.75
C GLY A 442 14.57 24.92 -3.35
N GLU A 443 14.15 25.76 -4.26
CA GLU A 443 12.98 26.60 -4.09
C GLU A 443 11.77 25.73 -3.71
N SER A 444 10.98 26.18 -2.75
CA SER A 444 9.63 25.66 -2.59
C SER A 444 8.93 25.76 -3.93
N GLY A 445 8.26 24.71 -4.37
CA GLY A 445 7.51 24.73 -5.63
C GLY A 445 6.69 26.01 -5.77
N PRO A 446 6.46 26.49 -6.97
CA PRO A 446 6.21 27.89 -7.31
C PRO A 446 4.98 28.52 -6.68
N LEU A 447 4.15 27.85 -5.91
CA LEU A 447 2.81 28.39 -5.77
C LEU A 447 2.19 28.40 -4.39
N GLU A 448 2.73 27.76 -3.35
CA GLU A 448 1.71 27.41 -2.38
C GLU A 448 2.04 27.62 -0.91
N THR A 449 3.25 27.92 -0.54
CA THR A 449 3.55 28.22 0.85
C THR A 449 4.58 29.33 1.00
N ASN A 450 4.36 30.24 1.95
CA ASN A 450 5.39 31.18 2.43
C ASN A 450 6.38 30.50 3.38
N TRP A 451 6.26 29.19 3.56
CA TRP A 451 7.14 28.42 4.42
C TRP A 451 8.56 28.40 3.86
N ARG A 452 9.53 28.57 4.75
CA ARG A 452 10.94 28.44 4.45
C ARG A 452 11.56 27.47 5.45
N PRO A 453 12.43 26.55 5.02
CA PRO A 453 13.14 25.67 5.94
C PRO A 453 14.04 26.50 6.87
N ASP A 454 14.27 25.98 8.07
CA ASP A 454 15.33 26.49 8.92
C ASP A 454 16.67 26.32 8.19
N PRO A 455 17.50 27.37 8.04
CA PRO A 455 18.80 27.27 7.39
C PRO A 455 19.72 26.20 7.99
N ASN A 456 19.57 25.90 9.28
CA ASN A 456 20.34 24.84 9.96
C ASN A 456 19.89 23.43 9.57
N GLU A 457 18.69 23.26 9.02
CA GLU A 457 18.17 21.99 8.53
C GLU A 457 18.60 21.72 7.08
N LEU A 458 19.07 22.73 6.37
CA LEU A 458 19.55 22.58 5.00
C LEU A 458 20.86 21.76 5.00
N HIS A 459 20.96 20.78 4.11
CA HIS A 459 22.14 19.89 4.03
C HIS A 459 22.48 19.16 5.34
N ASN A 460 21.46 18.81 6.13
CA ASN A 460 21.66 18.06 7.36
C ASN A 460 22.40 16.75 7.08
N ALA A 461 23.65 16.64 7.51
CA ALA A 461 24.54 15.51 7.22
C ALA A 461 24.10 14.19 7.90
N GLU A 462 23.23 14.24 8.90
CA GLU A 462 22.71 13.05 9.57
C GLU A 462 21.63 12.31 8.75
N VAL A 463 20.97 13.00 7.80
CA VAL A 463 19.84 12.44 7.03
C VAL A 463 20.29 11.31 6.10
N GLU A 464 21.32 11.54 5.28
CA GLU A 464 21.73 10.58 4.24
C GLU A 464 22.14 9.21 4.79
N PRO A 465 23.00 9.10 5.80
CA PRO A 465 23.44 7.79 6.32
C PRO A 465 22.28 7.01 6.96
N ILE A 466 21.30 7.69 7.57
CA ILE A 466 20.13 7.05 8.14
C ILE A 466 19.20 6.56 7.03
N CYS A 467 18.92 7.39 6.05
CA CYS A 467 18.14 6.98 4.88
C CYS A 467 18.77 5.79 4.15
N LYS A 468 20.10 5.82 3.95
CA LYS A 468 20.85 4.71 3.36
C LYS A 468 20.67 3.42 4.15
N LYS A 469 20.80 3.46 5.48
CA LYS A 469 20.60 2.31 6.37
C LYS A 469 19.24 1.66 6.16
N TYR A 470 18.16 2.45 6.08
CA TYR A 470 16.80 1.91 5.91
C TYR A 470 16.46 1.54 4.46
N LEU A 471 17.05 2.21 3.47
CA LEU A 471 17.02 1.76 2.08
C LEU A 471 17.68 0.38 1.94
N GLU A 472 18.89 0.23 2.41
CA GLU A 472 19.61 -1.05 2.36
C GLU A 472 18.86 -2.15 3.10
N LEU A 473 18.29 -1.86 4.29
CA LEU A 473 17.48 -2.81 5.04
C LEU A 473 16.24 -3.24 4.24
N ARG A 474 15.52 -2.29 3.61
CA ARG A 474 14.35 -2.58 2.77
C ARG A 474 14.70 -3.52 1.62
N TYR A 475 15.82 -3.28 0.95
CA TYR A 475 16.26 -4.09 -0.18
C TYR A 475 16.83 -5.44 0.24
N ARG A 476 17.46 -5.53 1.39
CA ARG A 476 17.85 -6.81 1.98
C ARG A 476 16.64 -7.67 2.34
N LEU A 477 15.57 -7.07 2.83
CA LEU A 477 14.31 -7.73 3.14
C LEU A 477 13.47 -8.06 1.90
N LEU A 478 13.93 -7.80 0.68
CA LEU A 478 13.15 -8.01 -0.54
C LEU A 478 12.53 -9.41 -0.65
N PRO A 479 13.23 -10.53 -0.40
CA PRO A 479 12.62 -11.86 -0.48
C PRO A 479 11.54 -12.08 0.60
N TYR A 480 11.71 -11.53 1.78
CA TYR A 480 10.70 -11.53 2.83
C TYR A 480 9.48 -10.69 2.43
N ASN A 481 9.70 -9.43 2.05
CA ASN A 481 8.65 -8.48 1.66
C ASN A 481 7.82 -8.99 0.47
N TYR A 482 8.49 -9.53 -0.55
CA TYR A 482 7.81 -10.04 -1.73
C TYR A 482 6.95 -11.26 -1.43
N THR A 483 7.42 -12.12 -0.51
CA THR A 483 6.63 -13.24 0.01
C THR A 483 5.38 -12.75 0.76
N LEU A 484 5.49 -11.69 1.56
CA LEU A 484 4.34 -11.10 2.26
C LEU A 484 3.31 -10.53 1.28
N MET A 485 3.75 -9.91 0.18
CA MET A 485 2.82 -9.44 -0.86
C MET A 485 2.09 -10.61 -1.52
N ARG A 486 2.78 -11.71 -1.76
CA ARG A 486 2.14 -12.93 -2.28
C ARG A 486 1.14 -13.51 -1.28
N GLU A 487 1.48 -13.55 -0.01
CA GLU A 487 0.57 -13.99 1.05
C GLU A 487 -0.69 -13.12 1.10
N ALA A 488 -0.54 -11.79 0.98
CA ALA A 488 -1.66 -10.87 0.94
C ALA A 488 -2.58 -11.13 -0.26
N CYS A 489 -2.03 -11.42 -1.42
CA CYS A 489 -2.81 -11.77 -2.61
C CYS A 489 -3.54 -13.12 -2.48
N ASP A 490 -2.95 -14.08 -1.81
CA ASP A 490 -3.52 -15.42 -1.66
C ASP A 490 -4.56 -15.50 -0.53
N THR A 491 -4.33 -14.77 0.59
CA THR A 491 -5.06 -14.96 1.85
C THR A 491 -5.75 -13.70 2.39
N GLY A 492 -5.38 -12.51 1.90
CA GLY A 492 -5.82 -11.22 2.46
C GLY A 492 -5.02 -10.76 3.66
N LEU A 493 -4.10 -11.56 4.21
CA LEU A 493 -3.25 -11.15 5.33
C LEU A 493 -2.28 -10.05 4.88
N PRO A 494 -2.40 -8.81 5.39
CA PRO A 494 -1.56 -7.71 4.93
C PRO A 494 -0.10 -7.86 5.39
N PRO A 495 0.86 -7.19 4.75
CA PRO A 495 2.22 -7.09 5.29
C PRO A 495 2.27 -6.35 6.62
N MET A 496 1.54 -5.24 6.75
CA MET A 496 1.40 -4.44 7.98
C MET A 496 0.21 -4.95 8.78
N ARG A 497 0.46 -5.58 9.94
CA ARG A 497 -0.54 -6.35 10.70
C ARG A 497 -0.76 -5.79 12.09
N ALA A 498 -2.01 -5.60 12.49
CA ALA A 498 -2.37 -5.44 13.90
C ALA A 498 -1.84 -6.61 14.72
N LEU A 499 -1.33 -6.36 15.93
CA LEU A 499 -0.91 -7.44 16.85
C LEU A 499 -2.05 -8.45 17.08
N TRP A 500 -3.29 -7.97 17.10
CA TRP A 500 -4.50 -8.79 17.22
C TRP A 500 -4.54 -9.98 16.27
N LEU A 501 -4.03 -9.85 15.04
CA LEU A 501 -4.05 -10.94 14.03
C LEU A 501 -3.31 -12.20 14.48
N HIS A 502 -2.33 -12.07 15.36
CA HIS A 502 -1.50 -13.18 15.85
C HIS A 502 -1.57 -13.37 17.37
N TYR A 503 -2.07 -12.37 18.10
CA TYR A 503 -2.14 -12.36 19.56
C TYR A 503 -3.54 -11.96 20.04
N SER A 504 -4.58 -12.55 19.45
CA SER A 504 -6.00 -12.22 19.71
C SER A 504 -6.47 -12.50 21.15
N LYS A 505 -5.74 -13.33 21.89
CA LYS A 505 -6.02 -13.66 23.30
C LYS A 505 -5.25 -12.79 24.30
N ASP A 506 -4.37 -11.92 23.82
CA ASP A 506 -3.60 -11.01 24.64
C ASP A 506 -4.34 -9.66 24.74
N PRO A 507 -4.88 -9.29 25.91
CA PRO A 507 -5.71 -8.09 26.06
C PRO A 507 -4.95 -6.77 25.85
N GLU A 508 -3.62 -6.77 26.01
CA GLU A 508 -2.81 -5.59 25.66
C GLU A 508 -2.60 -5.50 24.15
N ALA A 509 -2.14 -6.59 23.52
CA ALA A 509 -1.89 -6.64 22.09
C ALA A 509 -3.12 -6.24 21.25
N VAL A 510 -4.32 -6.60 21.70
CA VAL A 510 -5.59 -6.29 21.00
C VAL A 510 -5.89 -4.80 20.95
N LYS A 511 -5.34 -3.98 21.84
CA LYS A 511 -5.63 -2.54 21.94
C LYS A 511 -4.57 -1.67 21.25
N LEU A 512 -3.41 -2.24 20.93
CA LEU A 512 -2.26 -1.47 20.45
C LEU A 512 -2.35 -1.19 18.95
N GLY A 513 -2.19 0.05 18.60
CA GLY A 513 -2.17 0.52 17.23
C GLY A 513 -0.98 1.44 16.90
N ASP A 514 -0.08 1.69 17.85
CA ASP A 514 1.12 2.51 17.72
C ASP A 514 2.39 1.67 17.42
N GLU A 515 2.19 0.36 17.32
CA GLU A 515 3.15 -0.65 16.88
C GLU A 515 2.42 -1.76 16.14
N TYR A 516 3.11 -2.51 15.31
CA TYR A 516 2.50 -3.52 14.46
C TYR A 516 3.48 -4.63 14.09
N LEU A 517 2.98 -5.73 13.53
CA LEU A 517 3.80 -6.77 12.94
C LEU A 517 3.98 -6.52 11.44
N TRP A 518 5.20 -6.63 10.95
CA TRP A 518 5.53 -6.74 9.54
C TRP A 518 5.65 -8.23 9.16
N GLY A 519 4.62 -8.73 8.50
CA GLY A 519 4.36 -10.16 8.42
C GLY A 519 3.94 -10.72 9.79
N ARG A 520 4.44 -11.91 10.12
CA ARG A 520 4.24 -12.55 11.43
C ARG A 520 5.44 -12.39 12.36
N ASP A 521 6.60 -12.15 11.79
CA ASP A 521 7.87 -12.44 12.45
C ASP A 521 8.62 -11.19 12.95
N LEU A 522 8.30 -10.00 12.42
CA LEU A 522 8.94 -8.74 12.79
C LEU A 522 7.94 -7.83 13.50
N LEU A 523 8.24 -7.36 14.70
CA LEU A 523 7.51 -6.30 15.37
C LEU A 523 8.20 -4.97 15.10
N VAL A 524 7.44 -3.98 14.67
CA VAL A 524 7.86 -2.64 14.28
C VAL A 524 7.21 -1.63 15.21
N ALA A 525 8.01 -0.84 15.90
CA ALA A 525 7.53 0.19 16.82
C ALA A 525 8.10 1.57 16.43
N PRO A 526 7.41 2.33 15.56
CA PRO A 526 7.89 3.63 15.10
C PRO A 526 8.09 4.62 16.23
N VAL A 527 9.11 5.47 16.11
CA VAL A 527 9.35 6.58 17.03
C VAL A 527 8.64 7.80 16.46
N VAL A 528 7.61 8.26 17.16
CA VAL A 528 6.67 9.27 16.66
C VAL A 528 6.66 10.56 17.49
N GLU A 529 7.62 10.71 18.39
CA GLU A 529 7.76 11.88 19.26
C GLU A 529 9.07 12.60 18.97
N LYS A 530 9.01 13.94 18.89
CA LYS A 530 10.17 14.80 18.69
C LYS A 530 11.17 14.66 19.83
N GLY A 531 12.45 14.48 19.49
CA GLY A 531 13.54 14.43 20.46
C GLY A 531 13.56 13.18 21.34
N ALA A 532 12.74 12.15 21.02
CA ALA A 532 12.66 10.93 21.80
C ALA A 532 14.03 10.26 21.99
N LYS A 533 14.31 9.88 23.24
CA LYS A 533 15.53 9.11 23.62
C LYS A 533 15.20 7.66 23.96
N SER A 534 13.95 7.33 24.09
CA SER A 534 13.45 5.98 24.29
C SER A 534 12.09 5.80 23.62
N ARG A 535 11.73 4.54 23.40
CA ARG A 535 10.40 4.11 22.92
C ARG A 535 9.93 2.94 23.80
N ARG A 536 8.75 3.10 24.36
CA ARG A 536 8.09 2.04 25.11
C ARG A 536 7.39 1.10 24.14
N VAL A 537 7.70 -0.20 24.18
CA VAL A 537 7.21 -1.23 23.24
C VAL A 537 6.61 -2.37 24.04
N TYR A 538 5.46 -2.88 23.61
CA TYR A 538 4.89 -4.08 24.16
C TYR A 538 5.35 -5.30 23.37
N LEU A 539 6.00 -6.23 24.02
CA LEU A 539 6.37 -7.52 23.43
C LEU A 539 5.27 -8.54 23.79
N PRO A 540 4.47 -9.03 22.82
CA PRO A 540 3.50 -10.09 23.08
C PRO A 540 4.15 -11.38 23.60
N GLU A 541 3.33 -12.35 24.03
CA GLU A 541 3.82 -13.62 24.57
C GLU A 541 4.80 -14.32 23.63
N GLY A 542 5.90 -14.83 24.18
CA GLY A 542 6.97 -15.52 23.47
C GLY A 542 8.35 -14.96 23.82
N THR A 543 9.32 -15.33 23.03
CA THR A 543 10.68 -14.80 23.11
C THR A 543 10.94 -13.92 21.89
N TRP A 544 11.57 -12.77 22.13
CA TRP A 544 11.88 -11.76 21.14
C TRP A 544 13.36 -11.43 21.12
N PHE A 545 13.86 -10.98 19.98
CA PHE A 545 15.23 -10.53 19.80
C PHE A 545 15.21 -9.11 19.24
N ASP A 546 15.90 -8.18 19.91
CA ASP A 546 16.14 -6.86 19.34
C ASP A 546 16.95 -7.01 18.05
N TRP A 547 16.43 -6.46 16.96
CA TRP A 547 17.03 -6.56 15.63
C TRP A 547 18.46 -5.98 15.58
N TRP A 548 18.68 -4.89 16.30
CA TRP A 548 19.92 -4.12 16.22
C TRP A 548 21.02 -4.67 17.13
N THR A 549 20.66 -5.08 18.34
CA THR A 549 21.61 -5.55 19.35
C THR A 549 21.70 -7.06 19.44
N GLY A 550 20.65 -7.76 18.98
CA GLY A 550 20.53 -9.19 19.19
C GLY A 550 20.14 -9.58 20.62
N GLU A 551 19.82 -8.62 21.49
CA GLU A 551 19.39 -8.90 22.87
C GLU A 551 18.14 -9.78 22.88
N LYS A 552 18.16 -10.83 23.72
CA LYS A 552 17.04 -11.75 23.90
C LYS A 552 16.17 -11.30 25.05
N LEU A 553 14.87 -11.12 24.77
CA LEU A 553 13.87 -10.61 25.69
C LEU A 553 12.70 -11.59 25.83
N SER A 554 12.15 -11.73 27.05
CA SER A 554 10.87 -12.41 27.26
C SER A 554 9.71 -11.46 26.91
N GLY A 555 8.69 -11.97 26.25
CA GLY A 555 7.47 -11.23 25.95
C GLY A 555 6.47 -11.19 27.11
N LYS A 556 5.22 -10.82 26.78
CA LYS A 556 4.11 -10.51 27.65
C LYS A 556 4.42 -9.38 28.63
N ARG A 557 5.14 -8.37 28.14
CA ARG A 557 5.53 -7.21 28.95
C ARG A 557 5.87 -5.99 28.11
N TRP A 558 5.83 -4.85 28.74
CA TRP A 558 6.38 -3.61 28.20
C TRP A 558 7.91 -3.56 28.41
N VAL A 559 8.61 -3.07 27.40
CA VAL A 559 10.04 -2.78 27.46
C VAL A 559 10.29 -1.32 27.07
N GLU A 560 11.28 -0.70 27.73
CA GLU A 560 11.74 0.63 27.39
C GLU A 560 12.99 0.48 26.53
N ARG A 561 12.92 0.84 25.26
CA ARG A 561 14.05 0.74 24.32
C ARG A 561 14.69 2.13 24.14
N ALA A 562 15.93 2.29 24.54
CA ALA A 562 16.69 3.50 24.24
C ALA A 562 16.86 3.65 22.72
N VAL A 563 16.66 4.85 22.19
CA VAL A 563 16.78 5.16 20.77
C VAL A 563 17.67 6.36 20.52
N ASP A 564 18.43 6.31 19.46
CA ASP A 564 19.03 7.46 18.80
C ASP A 564 18.25 7.78 17.50
N LEU A 565 18.69 8.77 16.76
CA LEU A 565 18.00 9.19 15.54
C LEU A 565 18.00 8.10 14.45
N ALA A 566 18.97 7.17 14.46
CA ALA A 566 19.10 6.11 13.47
C ALA A 566 18.45 4.78 13.91
N THR A 567 17.75 4.76 15.05
CA THR A 567 17.22 3.52 15.62
C THR A 567 15.69 3.59 15.79
N MET A 568 14.97 2.89 14.92
CA MET A 568 13.59 2.49 15.15
C MET A 568 13.59 1.11 15.80
N PRO A 569 12.89 0.90 16.95
CA PRO A 569 12.80 -0.42 17.55
C PRO A 569 12.18 -1.45 16.63
N LEU A 570 12.90 -2.52 16.40
CA LEU A 570 12.50 -3.71 15.66
C LEU A 570 12.82 -4.94 16.48
N TYR A 571 11.86 -5.86 16.56
CA TYR A 571 12.05 -7.13 17.27
C TYR A 571 11.65 -8.31 16.39
N VAL A 572 12.42 -9.38 16.50
CA VAL A 572 12.15 -10.64 15.79
C VAL A 572 11.73 -11.69 16.80
N ARG A 573 10.63 -12.38 16.54
CA ARG A 573 10.22 -13.47 17.43
C ARG A 573 11.13 -14.69 17.31
N ALA A 574 11.25 -15.47 18.36
CA ALA A 574 11.89 -16.78 18.31
C ALA A 574 11.17 -17.73 17.32
N GLY A 575 11.92 -18.58 16.66
CA GLY A 575 11.45 -19.44 15.58
C GLY A 575 11.34 -18.74 14.20
N ALA A 576 11.57 -17.44 14.12
CA ALA A 576 11.54 -16.75 12.84
C ALA A 576 12.70 -17.17 11.93
N ILE A 577 12.40 -17.32 10.65
CA ILE A 577 13.37 -17.53 9.57
C ILE A 577 13.22 -16.33 8.62
N ILE A 578 14.14 -15.39 8.68
CA ILE A 578 14.11 -14.17 7.89
C ILE A 578 15.05 -14.30 6.69
N PRO A 579 14.56 -14.42 5.47
CA PRO A 579 15.43 -14.40 4.29
C PRO A 579 15.87 -12.96 4.00
N LEU A 580 17.18 -12.78 3.86
CA LEU A 580 17.83 -11.51 3.56
C LEU A 580 18.72 -11.66 2.33
N ASP A 581 18.47 -10.85 1.33
CA ASP A 581 19.35 -10.76 0.17
C ASP A 581 20.53 -9.80 0.42
N PRO A 582 21.58 -9.85 -0.39
CA PRO A 582 22.57 -8.79 -0.47
C PRO A 582 21.93 -7.45 -0.82
N VAL A 583 22.60 -6.36 -0.46
CA VAL A 583 22.18 -5.02 -0.87
C VAL A 583 22.26 -4.90 -2.38
N ARG A 584 21.20 -4.33 -2.97
CA ARG A 584 21.12 -4.03 -4.40
C ARG A 584 20.63 -2.61 -4.63
N GLN A 585 20.98 -2.01 -5.75
CA GLN A 585 20.62 -0.63 -6.07
C GLN A 585 19.21 -0.49 -6.68
N PHE A 586 18.67 -1.57 -7.21
CA PHE A 586 17.30 -1.68 -7.72
C PHE A 586 16.83 -3.14 -7.61
N THR A 587 15.55 -3.36 -7.51
CA THR A 587 14.98 -4.68 -7.19
C THR A 587 15.30 -5.77 -8.23
N ALA A 588 15.45 -5.38 -9.49
CA ALA A 588 15.80 -6.30 -10.58
C ALA A 588 17.31 -6.54 -10.75
N GLN A 589 18.16 -5.90 -9.93
CA GLN A 589 19.60 -6.11 -9.98
C GLN A 589 19.93 -7.57 -9.64
N PRO A 590 20.62 -8.29 -10.52
CA PRO A 590 21.12 -9.63 -10.22
C PRO A 590 22.04 -9.60 -9.01
N VAL A 591 21.92 -10.60 -8.14
CA VAL A 591 22.81 -10.82 -7.01
C VAL A 591 23.42 -12.20 -7.14
N ASN A 592 24.72 -12.30 -6.90
CA ASN A 592 25.48 -13.54 -6.98
C ASN A 592 25.72 -14.17 -5.61
N GLU A 593 25.69 -13.37 -4.56
CA GLU A 593 25.81 -13.87 -3.19
C GLU A 593 24.53 -14.57 -2.76
N PRO A 594 24.65 -15.58 -1.88
CA PRO A 594 23.51 -16.35 -1.40
C PRO A 594 22.53 -15.51 -0.57
N THR A 595 21.22 -15.80 -0.69
CA THR A 595 20.22 -15.34 0.25
C THR A 595 20.54 -15.87 1.65
N THR A 596 20.68 -15.01 2.64
CA THR A 596 20.88 -15.40 4.04
C THR A 596 19.55 -15.82 4.65
N LEU A 597 19.47 -17.01 5.21
CA LEU A 597 18.38 -17.46 6.08
C LEU A 597 18.77 -17.17 7.51
N TRP A 598 18.27 -16.07 8.07
CA TRP A 598 18.59 -15.67 9.44
C TRP A 598 17.56 -16.28 10.40
N ILE A 599 17.99 -17.31 11.16
CA ILE A 599 17.13 -18.10 12.04
C ILE A 599 17.28 -17.60 13.48
N HIS A 600 16.17 -17.23 14.10
CA HIS A 600 16.10 -16.81 15.49
C HIS A 600 15.70 -18.00 16.37
N THR A 601 16.65 -18.50 17.13
CA THR A 601 16.51 -19.72 17.93
C THR A 601 15.58 -19.52 19.15
N GLY A 602 15.23 -20.62 19.84
CA GLY A 602 14.42 -20.59 21.06
C GLY A 602 12.96 -20.99 20.89
N ALA A 603 12.56 -21.30 19.66
CA ALA A 603 11.29 -21.94 19.32
C ALA A 603 11.38 -22.57 17.93
N ASP A 604 10.51 -23.53 17.66
CA ASP A 604 10.30 -24.07 16.33
C ASP A 604 9.70 -23.00 15.39
N GLY A 605 10.01 -23.11 14.11
CA GLY A 605 9.54 -22.15 13.14
C GLY A 605 9.44 -22.63 11.71
N ALA A 606 8.73 -21.84 10.90
CA ALA A 606 8.61 -22.09 9.49
C ALA A 606 8.40 -20.79 8.71
N PHE A 607 8.96 -20.77 7.50
CA PHE A 607 8.74 -19.72 6.51
C PHE A 607 8.61 -20.38 5.12
N THR A 608 7.74 -19.86 4.28
CA THR A 608 7.62 -20.33 2.91
C THR A 608 7.95 -19.19 1.95
N LEU A 609 9.13 -19.23 1.38
CA LEU A 609 9.62 -18.26 0.41
C LEU A 609 8.86 -18.40 -0.91
N TYR A 610 8.39 -17.29 -1.43
CA TYR A 610 7.89 -17.14 -2.78
C TYR A 610 8.81 -16.25 -3.61
N ASP A 611 9.06 -16.65 -4.84
CA ASP A 611 9.76 -15.83 -5.83
C ASP A 611 9.27 -16.17 -7.25
N ASP A 612 9.35 -15.21 -8.18
CA ASP A 612 9.00 -15.35 -9.58
C ASP A 612 9.80 -14.36 -10.46
N ASP A 613 9.39 -14.12 -11.70
CA ASP A 613 10.06 -13.16 -12.57
C ASP A 613 9.87 -11.68 -12.16
N GLY A 614 8.96 -11.42 -11.24
CA GLY A 614 8.69 -10.10 -10.69
C GLY A 614 7.85 -9.17 -11.56
N GLN A 615 7.40 -9.60 -12.74
CA GLN A 615 6.71 -8.72 -13.68
C GLN A 615 5.56 -9.38 -14.46
N SER A 616 5.64 -10.66 -14.77
CA SER A 616 4.62 -11.33 -15.58
C SER A 616 3.36 -11.71 -14.80
N LEU A 617 2.27 -11.95 -15.52
CA LEU A 617 1.03 -12.47 -14.97
C LEU A 617 1.06 -13.99 -14.70
N GLY A 618 2.15 -14.67 -15.04
CA GLY A 618 2.30 -16.11 -14.85
C GLY A 618 2.13 -16.60 -13.40
N TYR A 619 2.18 -15.68 -12.43
CA TYR A 619 1.86 -15.99 -11.03
C TYR A 619 0.42 -16.49 -10.81
N ARG A 620 -0.53 -16.13 -11.69
CA ARG A 620 -1.95 -16.47 -11.56
C ARG A 620 -2.22 -17.95 -11.79
N ASP A 621 -1.61 -18.51 -12.79
CA ASP A 621 -1.82 -19.90 -13.24
C ASP A 621 -0.60 -20.80 -13.05
N GLY A 622 0.52 -20.21 -12.57
CA GLY A 622 1.79 -20.90 -12.41
C GLY A 622 2.49 -21.21 -13.74
N SER A 623 2.21 -20.42 -14.79
CA SER A 623 2.88 -20.53 -16.10
C SER A 623 4.25 -19.87 -16.10
N ASP A 624 4.58 -19.00 -15.14
CA ASP A 624 5.92 -18.46 -15.01
C ASP A 624 6.91 -19.55 -14.62
N ALA A 625 7.83 -19.82 -15.53
CA ALA A 625 8.86 -20.86 -15.39
C ALA A 625 9.88 -20.55 -14.27
N LYS A 626 9.95 -19.30 -13.77
CA LYS A 626 10.82 -18.88 -12.66
C LYS A 626 10.16 -19.00 -11.30
N THR A 627 8.87 -19.31 -11.24
CA THR A 627 8.14 -19.40 -9.97
C THR A 627 8.74 -20.47 -9.07
N VAL A 628 9.09 -20.07 -7.86
CA VAL A 628 9.56 -20.98 -6.81
C VAL A 628 8.73 -20.80 -5.54
N TRP A 629 8.50 -21.92 -4.88
CA TRP A 629 7.92 -22.00 -3.56
C TRP A 629 8.78 -22.93 -2.72
N ILE A 630 9.51 -22.37 -1.74
CA ILE A 630 10.46 -23.13 -0.92
C ILE A 630 10.05 -23.03 0.53
N ARG A 631 9.79 -24.15 1.17
CA ARG A 631 9.43 -24.24 2.57
C ARG A 631 10.67 -24.50 3.43
N PHE A 632 10.88 -23.65 4.42
CA PHE A 632 11.86 -23.79 5.47
C PHE A 632 11.15 -24.19 6.75
N ARG A 633 11.68 -25.17 7.48
CA ARG A 633 11.22 -25.55 8.82
C ARG A 633 12.41 -25.68 9.75
N TRP A 634 12.36 -24.97 10.83
CA TRP A 634 13.33 -25.02 11.90
C TRP A 634 12.80 -25.85 13.07
N ASP A 635 13.54 -26.87 13.48
CA ASP A 635 13.37 -27.64 14.72
C ASP A 635 14.45 -27.15 15.67
N ASP A 636 14.05 -26.37 16.69
CA ASP A 636 14.99 -25.73 17.60
C ASP A 636 15.68 -26.71 18.50
N SER A 637 14.96 -27.76 18.96
CA SER A 637 15.50 -28.78 19.84
C SER A 637 16.56 -29.65 19.16
N ALA A 638 16.32 -30.02 17.90
CA ALA A 638 17.22 -30.81 17.11
C ALA A 638 18.30 -29.98 16.39
N ARG A 639 18.25 -28.63 16.46
CA ARG A 639 19.10 -27.72 15.68
C ARG A 639 19.13 -28.09 14.19
N LYS A 640 17.96 -28.27 13.64
CA LYS A 640 17.81 -28.81 12.29
C LYS A 640 16.94 -27.92 11.42
N LEU A 641 17.48 -27.46 10.31
CA LEU A 641 16.74 -26.80 9.25
C LEU A 641 16.35 -27.81 8.17
N THR A 642 15.07 -27.93 7.86
CA THR A 642 14.56 -28.67 6.70
C THR A 642 14.23 -27.68 5.59
N ILE A 643 14.74 -27.92 4.38
CA ILE A 643 14.45 -27.16 3.17
C ILE A 643 13.77 -28.10 2.19
N GLU A 644 12.59 -27.74 1.71
CA GLU A 644 11.83 -28.58 0.79
C GLU A 644 11.00 -27.74 -0.18
N PRO A 645 10.64 -28.27 -1.37
CA PRO A 645 9.64 -27.62 -2.21
C PRO A 645 8.30 -27.61 -1.46
N ASP A 646 7.61 -26.46 -1.50
CA ASP A 646 6.23 -26.37 -1.01
C ASP A 646 5.28 -27.06 -1.99
N GLN A 647 4.14 -27.56 -1.50
CA GLN A 647 3.13 -28.26 -2.31
C GLN A 647 2.56 -27.43 -3.48
N ARG A 648 2.66 -26.09 -3.41
CA ARG A 648 2.21 -25.16 -4.47
C ARG A 648 3.18 -25.13 -5.65
N MET A 649 4.41 -25.62 -5.49
CA MET A 649 5.40 -25.64 -6.54
C MET A 649 5.12 -26.77 -7.52
N LYS A 650 4.68 -26.45 -8.72
CA LYS A 650 4.37 -27.42 -9.77
C LYS A 650 5.62 -28.14 -10.30
N LYS A 651 6.68 -27.38 -10.52
CA LYS A 651 7.95 -27.88 -11.07
C LYS A 651 9.11 -27.01 -10.58
N TRP A 652 10.22 -27.63 -10.25
CA TRP A 652 11.46 -26.90 -9.96
C TRP A 652 12.02 -26.28 -11.25
N PRO A 653 12.35 -24.97 -11.26
CA PRO A 653 12.81 -24.28 -12.50
C PRO A 653 14.19 -24.72 -13.00
N GLY A 654 14.87 -25.61 -12.26
CA GLY A 654 16.22 -26.05 -12.59
C GLY A 654 17.31 -25.28 -11.85
N GLY A 655 18.56 -25.73 -12.02
CA GLY A 655 19.71 -25.13 -11.34
C GLY A 655 19.73 -25.36 -9.83
N ALA A 656 20.65 -24.67 -9.19
CA ALA A 656 20.79 -24.61 -7.74
C ALA A 656 20.44 -23.22 -7.22
N ARG A 657 19.86 -23.15 -6.02
CA ARG A 657 19.72 -21.91 -5.26
C ARG A 657 20.51 -22.06 -3.97
N THR A 658 21.51 -21.22 -3.79
CA THR A 658 22.36 -21.26 -2.60
C THR A 658 21.77 -20.38 -1.52
N PHE A 659 21.78 -20.90 -0.29
CA PHE A 659 21.39 -20.18 0.91
C PHE A 659 22.56 -20.17 1.88
N SER A 660 22.75 -19.04 2.55
CA SER A 660 23.69 -18.88 3.68
C SER A 660 22.88 -18.95 4.97
N VAL A 661 22.97 -20.07 5.71
CA VAL A 661 22.18 -20.28 6.93
C VAL A 661 22.92 -19.73 8.14
N LYS A 662 22.31 -18.78 8.85
CA LYS A 662 22.90 -18.10 10.01
C LYS A 662 21.93 -18.18 11.19
N LEU A 663 22.44 -18.60 12.37
CA LEU A 663 21.70 -18.52 13.62
C LEU A 663 21.89 -17.14 14.25
N ALA A 664 20.79 -16.51 14.65
CA ALA A 664 20.86 -15.25 15.41
C ALA A 664 21.53 -15.49 16.76
N ASN A 665 22.38 -14.52 17.19
CA ASN A 665 23.11 -14.55 18.46
C ASN A 665 24.11 -15.71 18.61
N TRP A 666 24.47 -16.35 17.54
CA TRP A 666 25.48 -17.37 17.53
C TRP A 666 26.75 -16.86 16.81
N LYS A 667 27.92 -17.11 17.39
CA LYS A 667 29.22 -16.67 16.83
C LYS A 667 29.76 -17.59 15.73
N SER A 668 28.98 -18.64 15.31
CA SER A 668 29.41 -19.52 14.24
C SER A 668 29.37 -18.84 12.87
N GLU A 669 30.29 -19.21 12.00
CA GLU A 669 30.23 -18.83 10.60
C GLU A 669 28.93 -19.37 9.96
N PRO A 670 28.35 -18.65 8.98
CA PRO A 670 27.20 -19.13 8.25
C PRO A 670 27.49 -20.44 7.52
N THR A 671 26.50 -21.33 7.45
CA THR A 671 26.59 -22.59 6.68
C THR A 671 25.97 -22.38 5.31
N GLU A 672 26.76 -22.54 4.25
CA GLU A 672 26.21 -22.51 2.89
C GLU A 672 25.58 -23.84 2.52
N VAL A 673 24.39 -23.75 1.90
CA VAL A 673 23.62 -24.92 1.46
C VAL A 673 23.09 -24.71 0.06
N GLU A 674 23.23 -25.72 -0.79
CA GLU A 674 22.77 -25.70 -2.16
C GLU A 674 21.47 -26.50 -2.28
N PHE A 675 20.37 -25.80 -2.62
CA PHE A 675 19.06 -26.40 -2.80
C PHE A 675 18.75 -26.62 -4.27
N ARG A 676 18.41 -27.86 -4.64
CA ARG A 676 18.11 -28.28 -6.03
C ARG A 676 16.68 -28.82 -6.19
N GLY A 677 15.73 -28.31 -5.44
CA GLY A 677 14.32 -28.70 -5.53
C GLY A 677 13.96 -30.04 -4.90
N LYS A 678 14.85 -30.64 -4.09
CA LYS A 678 14.57 -31.86 -3.33
C LYS A 678 14.72 -31.61 -1.84
N ARG A 679 13.85 -32.24 -1.05
CA ARG A 679 13.94 -32.14 0.41
C ARG A 679 15.33 -32.47 0.92
N MET A 680 15.87 -31.58 1.74
CA MET A 680 17.13 -31.76 2.41
C MET A 680 17.07 -31.28 3.86
N THR A 681 18.02 -31.65 4.67
CA THR A 681 18.16 -31.22 6.06
C THR A 681 19.58 -30.78 6.35
N VAL A 682 19.71 -29.72 7.13
CA VAL A 682 20.96 -29.16 7.60
C VAL A 682 20.94 -29.16 9.12
N LYS A 683 21.95 -29.73 9.75
CA LYS A 683 22.14 -29.66 11.21
C LYS A 683 23.14 -28.54 11.49
N LEU A 684 22.79 -27.64 12.40
CA LEU A 684 23.56 -26.43 12.76
C LEU A 684 24.04 -26.47 14.19
#